data_aa617fd3c98c83e9530a3c380450b776
#
_entry.id   aa617fd3c98c83e9530a3c380450b776
#
_cell.length_a   1.000
_cell.length_b   1.000
_cell.length_c   1.000
_cell.angle_alpha   90.00
_cell.angle_beta   90.00
_cell.angle_gamma   90.00
#
_symmetry.space_group_name_H-M   'P 1'
#
loop_
_entity.id
_entity.type
_entity.pdbx_description
1 polymer ?
#
loop_
_entity_poly.entity_id
_entity_poly.type
_entity_poly.pdbx_seq_one_letter_code
_entity_poly.pdbx_strand_id
1 'polypeptide(L)'
;MSKKLRVISSSIFASSLALSSLGMVSSVTAQDQSTSVDVLTIKDQSGDHMIVGGTNQLANDNKLIVFNDTFSYYTETKKGSKEIILEKTGLNTYRVKNKTDGDSPIPQNGLVLSTGAKTTAEIDSFLIQLESGETVTLLEPVVKEEEKVANAIDPTAATNPAGAPFDGFRGPDQLIVYHPSFGETTKTNAFGYEITVENGVVTKLGGGGSRIPANGYVVSGHGIAAKWLTSNSIIGSKVTVDENGSVKIIQDVDSYAYQSEQAIQQAKASMEKAKTNYLDVAMNKAKKSIAKSEKLLNEAETVKESAPVKALDFTRQATQSAYDAYYYSLPSNAAEQRAIWYRPEETTLEGVKQILDRMEEAGFNSVYLETTFHGYTIYPSKVMEKYGMPGQHPRFQNGEYGGYGKDLLAAYVQEGRKRGLTVQAWTDGFMVGESSLGIPPAFKNHPDWAAIQRQNNTGEPLPDTSSKYYWLDIAQPEVQKFMLAIYKEMQLNYEIKGLNIDYMRYPHHDFEKSYGFSTKVRALYKEQTGIDPVTLNPATNPEQWEDWTTWLRIKENEFVAKLHDQAKDINQKFMMTATPEPGPEAVLISDWKDDIDGVIPQAYGHDFNSIQRTVQDSKKLMPAGTMYYTGIYSFYHHLDEMGNVDDVLSAKHGTSGVNMFAFGQASAPSVDALGKGPWREKALNPGEEPILATQTVLTEIERQISDIYVEQGALDKKEGKALKQSLKRLNKAIHKNPEHMDKEFNSIIKQIDNLMDKNKLKQIVGERIKEQLEEAKGWVEYSLNHQSPSN
;
A
#
# COMPACT_ATOMS: atom_id res chain seq x y z
N MET A 1 33.40 -42.64 -12.51
CA MET A 1 33.73 -41.23 -12.73
C MET A 1 33.27 -40.50 -11.46
N SER A 2 34.24 -40.03 -10.67
CA SER A 2 33.93 -39.42 -9.35
C SER A 2 33.31 -38.05 -9.54
N LYS A 3 32.05 -37.88 -9.15
CA LYS A 3 31.43 -36.55 -9.03
C LYS A 3 32.06 -35.86 -7.82
N LYS A 4 32.81 -34.81 -8.08
CA LYS A 4 33.40 -33.98 -7.00
C LYS A 4 32.31 -33.26 -6.23
N LEU A 5 32.30 -33.41 -4.90
CA LEU A 5 31.58 -32.52 -4.02
C LEU A 5 32.00 -31.07 -4.31
N ARG A 6 31.08 -30.24 -4.70
CA ARG A 6 31.31 -28.81 -4.83
C ARG A 6 30.78 -28.12 -3.61
N VAL A 7 31.66 -27.82 -2.69
CA VAL A 7 31.44 -26.82 -1.66
C VAL A 7 31.83 -25.49 -2.30
N ILE A 8 30.88 -24.68 -2.63
CA ILE A 8 31.13 -23.31 -3.04
C ILE A 8 31.29 -22.50 -1.77
N SER A 9 32.52 -22.22 -1.41
CA SER A 9 32.81 -21.41 -0.25
C SER A 9 32.35 -19.95 -0.51
N SER A 10 31.99 -19.29 0.57
CA SER A 10 31.57 -17.90 0.69
C SER A 10 32.40 -16.85 -0.06
N SER A 11 33.46 -17.23 -0.74
CA SER A 11 34.33 -16.29 -1.48
C SER A 11 33.65 -15.63 -2.70
N ILE A 12 32.58 -16.19 -3.23
CA ILE A 12 31.80 -15.52 -4.30
C ILE A 12 30.89 -14.46 -3.73
N PHE A 13 30.53 -14.57 -2.44
CA PHE A 13 29.68 -13.64 -1.73
C PHE A 13 30.43 -12.67 -0.80
N ALA A 14 31.73 -12.91 -0.60
CA ALA A 14 32.53 -12.24 0.42
C ALA A 14 33.47 -11.16 -0.13
N SER A 15 33.00 -10.23 -0.93
CA SER A 15 33.78 -9.03 -1.16
C SER A 15 33.58 -7.91 -0.12
N SER A 16 32.96 -8.20 1.02
CA SER A 16 32.86 -7.23 2.13
C SER A 16 32.69 -7.81 3.54
N LEU A 17 33.23 -8.99 3.86
CA LEU A 17 33.23 -9.46 5.25
C LEU A 17 34.55 -10.10 5.63
N ALA A 18 35.20 -9.50 6.64
CA ALA A 18 36.40 -10.02 7.25
C ALA A 18 36.11 -11.34 7.99
N LEU A 19 37.02 -12.28 7.77
CA LEU A 19 37.03 -13.60 8.42
C LEU A 19 36.94 -13.49 9.94
N SER A 20 35.91 -14.12 10.50
CA SER A 20 36.07 -14.74 11.83
C SER A 20 35.08 -15.90 12.00
N SER A 21 35.58 -17.02 12.43
CA SER A 21 34.94 -18.27 12.85
C SER A 21 34.52 -19.28 11.76
N LEU A 22 35.49 -20.12 11.38
CA LEU A 22 35.27 -21.47 10.87
C LEU A 22 34.73 -22.33 11.99
N GLY A 23 33.41 -22.57 12.05
CA GLY A 23 32.83 -23.67 12.77
C GLY A 23 32.95 -24.96 11.97
N MET A 24 33.69 -25.95 12.49
CA MET A 24 33.78 -27.29 11.87
C MET A 24 32.38 -27.92 11.79
N VAL A 25 31.90 -28.18 10.59
CA VAL A 25 30.74 -29.04 10.36
C VAL A 25 31.26 -30.46 10.20
N SER A 26 30.89 -31.35 11.14
CA SER A 26 31.17 -32.78 11.05
C SER A 26 30.52 -33.41 9.84
N SER A 27 31.31 -34.24 9.16
CA SER A 27 30.93 -35.01 7.97
C SER A 27 29.70 -35.89 8.19
N VAL A 28 28.62 -35.62 7.45
CA VAL A 28 27.51 -36.55 7.26
C VAL A 28 27.83 -37.41 6.01
N THR A 29 27.61 -38.68 6.15
CA THR A 29 27.93 -39.76 5.20
C THR A 29 27.23 -39.56 3.85
N ALA A 30 27.97 -39.81 2.79
CA ALA A 30 27.64 -39.70 1.39
C ALA A 30 26.42 -40.53 0.96
N GLN A 31 25.30 -39.88 0.73
CA GLN A 31 24.26 -40.36 -0.21
C GLN A 31 23.39 -39.29 -0.89
N ASP A 32 23.50 -38.01 -0.47
CA ASP A 32 22.82 -36.93 -1.20
C ASP A 32 23.84 -35.86 -1.67
N GLN A 33 23.95 -35.72 -2.99
CA GLN A 33 24.74 -34.65 -3.62
C GLN A 33 23.86 -33.38 -3.62
N SER A 34 23.91 -32.57 -2.54
CA SER A 34 23.28 -31.27 -2.48
C SER A 34 24.33 -30.17 -2.66
N THR A 35 24.01 -29.20 -3.49
CA THR A 35 24.77 -27.97 -3.61
C THR A 35 24.27 -26.99 -2.53
N SER A 36 25.17 -26.50 -1.69
CA SER A 36 24.83 -25.53 -0.63
C SER A 36 25.14 -24.11 -1.10
N VAL A 37 24.18 -23.21 -0.93
CA VAL A 37 24.29 -21.79 -1.28
C VAL A 37 24.05 -20.96 -0.03
N ASP A 38 24.91 -19.98 0.20
CA ASP A 38 24.76 -19.06 1.32
C ASP A 38 23.76 -17.95 0.94
N VAL A 39 22.69 -17.79 1.73
CA VAL A 39 21.56 -16.90 1.46
C VAL A 39 21.67 -15.57 2.20
N LEU A 40 22.78 -15.32 2.83
CA LEU A 40 22.99 -14.26 3.81
C LEU A 40 22.65 -12.84 3.37
N THR A 41 22.52 -12.56 2.10
CA THR A 41 22.46 -11.17 1.62
C THR A 41 21.19 -10.79 0.88
N ILE A 42 20.19 -11.65 0.88
CA ILE A 42 19.17 -11.59 -0.15
C ILE A 42 17.83 -11.09 0.36
N LYS A 43 17.50 -11.37 1.60
CA LYS A 43 16.23 -10.99 2.22
C LYS A 43 16.05 -9.46 2.30
N ASP A 44 17.13 -8.74 2.27
CA ASP A 44 17.22 -7.34 2.66
C ASP A 44 17.09 -6.36 1.51
N GLN A 45 17.28 -6.82 0.31
CA GLN A 45 17.30 -5.93 -0.85
C GLN A 45 16.04 -6.04 -1.67
N SER A 46 15.18 -6.92 -1.25
CA SER A 46 14.19 -7.46 -2.12
C SER A 46 12.93 -6.59 -2.21
N GLY A 47 12.43 -6.09 -1.14
CA GLY A 47 11.12 -5.44 -1.13
C GLY A 47 11.07 -4.15 -1.94
N ASP A 48 12.08 -3.32 -1.84
CA ASP A 48 12.01 -1.94 -2.29
C ASP A 48 12.26 -1.69 -3.76
N HIS A 49 12.96 -2.59 -4.43
CA HIS A 49 13.56 -2.27 -5.73
C HIS A 49 12.79 -2.80 -6.93
N MET A 50 11.92 -3.76 -6.74
CA MET A 50 11.06 -4.24 -7.83
C MET A 50 9.96 -3.26 -8.21
N ILE A 51 9.73 -2.31 -7.37
CA ILE A 51 8.56 -1.47 -7.33
C ILE A 51 8.75 -0.22 -8.17
N VAL A 52 9.96 0.32 -8.16
CA VAL A 52 10.22 1.61 -8.79
C VAL A 52 10.67 1.42 -10.22
N GLY A 53 9.76 1.57 -11.16
CA GLY A 53 10.08 1.86 -12.54
C GLY A 53 10.72 0.75 -13.38
N GLY A 54 10.61 -0.50 -13.00
CA GLY A 54 11.05 -1.60 -13.87
C GLY A 54 12.56 -1.79 -14.00
N THR A 55 13.36 -1.10 -13.22
CA THR A 55 14.80 -1.32 -13.17
C THR A 55 15.13 -2.25 -12.02
N ASN A 56 15.78 -3.35 -12.32
CA ASN A 56 16.32 -4.24 -11.31
C ASN A 56 17.58 -3.59 -10.72
N GLN A 57 17.41 -2.70 -9.74
CA GLN A 57 18.53 -1.99 -9.07
C GLN A 57 19.33 -2.91 -8.14
N LEU A 58 18.85 -4.15 -7.89
CA LEU A 58 19.52 -5.14 -7.06
C LEU A 58 20.70 -5.80 -7.77
N ALA A 59 20.80 -5.62 -9.05
CA ALA A 59 21.83 -6.20 -9.89
C ALA A 59 23.20 -5.56 -9.75
N ASN A 60 23.50 -4.97 -8.63
CA ASN A 60 24.82 -4.45 -8.38
C ASN A 60 25.64 -5.48 -7.61
N ASP A 61 26.88 -5.59 -7.96
CA ASP A 61 27.92 -6.13 -7.09
C ASP A 61 27.95 -7.66 -6.88
N ASN A 62 27.80 -8.45 -7.95
CA ASN A 62 28.05 -9.89 -7.89
C ASN A 62 27.15 -10.65 -6.90
N LYS A 63 25.88 -10.26 -6.76
CA LYS A 63 24.94 -10.89 -5.84
C LYS A 63 23.84 -11.64 -6.59
N LEU A 64 23.49 -12.80 -6.09
CA LEU A 64 22.23 -13.44 -6.46
C LEU A 64 21.06 -12.78 -5.77
N ILE A 65 19.97 -12.66 -6.49
CA ILE A 65 18.71 -12.17 -5.97
C ILE A 65 17.82 -13.37 -5.71
N VAL A 66 17.18 -13.43 -4.56
CA VAL A 66 16.16 -14.43 -4.26
C VAL A 66 14.81 -13.79 -4.30
N PHE A 67 13.93 -14.31 -5.13
CA PHE A 67 12.54 -13.97 -5.16
C PHE A 67 11.72 -15.10 -4.53
N ASN A 68 11.02 -14.82 -3.48
CA ASN A 68 10.11 -15.76 -2.83
C ASN A 68 8.72 -15.11 -2.64
N ASP A 69 7.75 -15.86 -2.19
CA ASP A 69 6.38 -15.41 -1.98
C ASP A 69 6.22 -14.33 -0.89
N THR A 70 7.24 -14.14 -0.06
CA THR A 70 7.25 -13.06 0.95
C THR A 70 7.81 -11.75 0.43
N PHE A 71 8.37 -11.77 -0.78
CA PHE A 71 9.15 -10.68 -1.33
C PHE A 71 8.30 -9.53 -1.89
N SER A 72 7.34 -9.85 -2.74
CA SER A 72 6.39 -8.90 -3.29
C SER A 72 5.19 -9.63 -3.88
N TYR A 73 4.17 -8.87 -4.28
CA TYR A 73 3.01 -9.37 -5.00
C TYR A 73 3.26 -9.60 -6.48
N TYR A 74 4.45 -9.35 -6.98
CA TYR A 74 4.79 -9.78 -8.32
C TYR A 74 4.80 -11.30 -8.39
N THR A 75 4.07 -11.81 -9.37
CA THR A 75 3.93 -13.24 -9.59
C THR A 75 5.07 -13.80 -10.45
N GLU A 76 5.84 -12.91 -11.05
CA GLU A 76 6.96 -13.25 -11.91
C GLU A 76 8.12 -12.26 -11.75
N THR A 77 9.33 -12.71 -12.03
CA THR A 77 10.54 -11.90 -12.07
C THR A 77 10.59 -11.07 -13.37
N LYS A 78 11.60 -10.21 -13.51
CA LYS A 78 11.74 -9.36 -14.69
C LYS A 78 12.66 -9.93 -15.74
N LYS A 79 12.37 -9.62 -17.00
CA LYS A 79 13.12 -10.04 -18.17
C LYS A 79 14.60 -9.63 -18.15
N GLY A 80 15.46 -10.46 -18.71
CA GLY A 80 16.88 -10.16 -18.94
C GLY A 80 17.84 -10.66 -17.86
N SER A 81 17.38 -11.52 -16.97
CA SER A 81 18.20 -12.16 -15.94
C SER A 81 18.29 -13.67 -16.22
N LYS A 82 19.39 -14.33 -15.81
CA LYS A 82 19.42 -15.79 -15.74
C LYS A 82 18.86 -16.23 -14.41
N GLU A 83 17.96 -17.19 -14.44
CA GLU A 83 17.16 -17.56 -13.29
C GLU A 83 16.99 -19.05 -13.12
N ILE A 84 16.85 -19.48 -11.87
CA ILE A 84 16.56 -20.85 -11.48
C ILE A 84 15.36 -20.85 -10.55
N ILE A 85 14.34 -21.60 -10.94
CA ILE A 85 13.16 -21.83 -10.11
C ILE A 85 13.44 -23.01 -9.20
N LEU A 86 13.30 -22.80 -7.89
CA LEU A 86 13.52 -23.77 -6.83
C LEU A 86 12.21 -24.12 -6.13
N GLU A 87 11.90 -25.39 -6.03
CA GLU A 87 10.76 -25.92 -5.28
C GLU A 87 11.22 -26.43 -3.92
N LYS A 88 10.57 -25.98 -2.83
CA LYS A 88 10.92 -26.37 -1.46
C LYS A 88 10.61 -27.83 -1.20
N THR A 89 11.59 -28.61 -0.74
CA THR A 89 11.48 -30.02 -0.42
C THR A 89 11.70 -30.35 1.06
N GLY A 90 12.24 -29.40 1.83
CA GLY A 90 12.50 -29.54 3.25
C GLY A 90 12.91 -28.22 3.89
N LEU A 91 13.36 -28.28 5.14
CA LEU A 91 13.91 -27.11 5.82
C LEU A 91 15.17 -26.66 5.07
N ASN A 92 15.14 -25.44 4.51
CA ASN A 92 16.21 -24.88 3.70
C ASN A 92 16.69 -25.74 2.50
N THR A 93 15.90 -26.74 2.10
CA THR A 93 16.23 -27.66 1.01
C THR A 93 15.24 -27.50 -0.12
N TYR A 94 15.78 -27.37 -1.33
CA TYR A 94 15.02 -27.09 -2.54
C TYR A 94 15.46 -28.00 -3.68
N ARG A 95 14.56 -28.23 -4.62
CA ARG A 95 14.86 -28.95 -5.88
C ARG A 95 14.83 -27.93 -7.03
N VAL A 96 15.84 -28.01 -7.90
CA VAL A 96 15.85 -27.21 -9.14
C VAL A 96 14.73 -27.70 -10.04
N LYS A 97 13.74 -26.87 -10.33
CA LYS A 97 12.60 -27.17 -11.17
C LYS A 97 12.85 -26.81 -12.64
N ASN A 98 13.34 -25.60 -12.86
CA ASN A 98 13.54 -25.06 -14.20
C ASN A 98 14.61 -23.96 -14.22
N LYS A 99 15.17 -23.69 -15.40
CA LYS A 99 16.05 -22.54 -15.69
C LYS A 99 15.38 -21.66 -16.72
N THR A 100 15.52 -20.35 -16.59
CA THR A 100 14.93 -19.34 -17.49
C THR A 100 15.88 -18.18 -17.73
N ASP A 101 15.54 -17.33 -18.68
CA ASP A 101 16.25 -16.09 -18.99
C ASP A 101 15.43 -14.84 -18.51
N GLY A 102 14.73 -14.98 -17.40
CA GLY A 102 13.84 -13.97 -16.81
C GLY A 102 12.36 -14.29 -17.01
N ASP A 103 11.51 -13.41 -16.50
CA ASP A 103 10.04 -13.57 -16.49
C ASP A 103 9.60 -14.91 -15.86
N SER A 104 10.33 -15.35 -14.82
CA SER A 104 10.04 -16.61 -14.12
C SER A 104 8.88 -16.44 -13.15
N PRO A 105 7.89 -17.35 -13.13
CA PRO A 105 6.87 -17.36 -12.10
C PRO A 105 7.50 -17.65 -10.73
N ILE A 106 7.16 -16.82 -9.74
CA ILE A 106 7.61 -16.99 -8.34
C ILE A 106 6.72 -18.07 -7.71
N PRO A 107 7.26 -19.22 -7.30
CA PRO A 107 6.44 -20.32 -6.78
C PRO A 107 5.97 -20.03 -5.36
N GLN A 108 4.71 -20.33 -5.04
CA GLN A 108 4.15 -20.23 -3.68
C GLN A 108 4.90 -21.07 -2.64
N ASN A 109 5.45 -22.21 -3.04
CA ASN A 109 6.23 -23.08 -2.16
C ASN A 109 7.63 -23.27 -2.74
N GLY A 110 8.38 -22.17 -2.78
CA GLY A 110 9.72 -22.18 -3.34
C GLY A 110 10.26 -20.77 -3.52
N LEU A 111 11.21 -20.65 -4.44
CA LEU A 111 11.83 -19.35 -4.75
C LEU A 111 12.47 -19.35 -6.14
N VAL A 112 12.83 -18.17 -6.61
CA VAL A 112 13.64 -17.98 -7.80
C VAL A 112 14.99 -17.38 -7.41
N LEU A 113 16.08 -17.99 -7.83
CA LEU A 113 17.41 -17.38 -7.79
C LEU A 113 17.64 -16.66 -9.12
N SER A 114 17.97 -15.37 -9.07
CA SER A 114 18.17 -14.53 -10.25
C SER A 114 19.51 -13.82 -10.22
N THR A 115 20.14 -13.63 -11.37
CA THR A 115 21.35 -12.83 -11.50
C THR A 115 21.07 -11.34 -11.55
N GLY A 116 19.82 -10.96 -11.82
CA GLY A 116 19.49 -9.56 -12.13
C GLY A 116 20.02 -9.09 -13.50
N ALA A 117 19.74 -7.84 -13.83
CA ALA A 117 20.11 -7.26 -15.14
C ALA A 117 21.58 -6.91 -15.29
N LYS A 118 22.33 -6.83 -14.18
CA LYS A 118 23.78 -6.57 -14.16
C LYS A 118 24.46 -7.67 -13.36
N THR A 119 25.05 -8.61 -14.04
CA THR A 119 25.71 -9.77 -13.43
C THR A 119 27.16 -9.89 -13.84
N THR A 120 27.92 -10.66 -13.09
CA THR A 120 29.25 -11.08 -13.50
C THR A 120 29.24 -12.47 -14.08
N ALA A 121 30.28 -12.78 -14.88
CA ALA A 121 30.49 -14.11 -15.46
C ALA A 121 30.55 -15.23 -14.40
N GLU A 122 30.96 -14.92 -13.18
CA GLU A 122 31.05 -15.89 -12.07
C GLU A 122 29.68 -16.31 -11.57
N ILE A 123 28.75 -15.34 -11.35
CA ILE A 123 27.39 -15.62 -10.91
C ILE A 123 26.59 -16.32 -12.02
N ASP A 124 26.76 -15.88 -13.26
CA ASP A 124 26.14 -16.54 -14.40
C ASP A 124 26.62 -18.00 -14.50
N SER A 125 27.93 -18.22 -14.33
CA SER A 125 28.51 -19.58 -14.36
C SER A 125 28.00 -20.46 -13.23
N PHE A 126 27.76 -19.90 -12.06
CA PHE A 126 27.19 -20.61 -10.92
C PHE A 126 25.75 -21.09 -11.21
N LEU A 127 24.86 -20.21 -11.67
CA LEU A 127 23.50 -20.61 -11.99
C LEU A 127 23.41 -21.62 -13.15
N ILE A 128 24.29 -21.47 -14.14
CA ILE A 128 24.33 -22.39 -15.28
C ILE A 128 24.70 -23.82 -14.85
N GLN A 129 25.51 -23.97 -13.80
CA GLN A 129 25.99 -25.28 -13.33
C GLN A 129 24.97 -26.10 -12.57
N LEU A 130 23.92 -25.47 -12.00
CA LEU A 130 22.85 -26.18 -11.32
C LEU A 130 21.95 -26.90 -12.35
N GLU A 131 21.72 -28.18 -12.21
CA GLU A 131 20.92 -28.98 -13.16
C GLU A 131 19.49 -29.21 -12.65
N SER A 132 18.54 -29.31 -13.56
CA SER A 132 17.14 -29.63 -13.20
C SER A 132 17.07 -30.98 -12.47
N GLY A 133 16.34 -31.02 -11.35
CA GLY A 133 16.26 -32.17 -10.44
C GLY A 133 17.34 -32.21 -9.37
N GLU A 134 18.37 -31.37 -9.44
CA GLU A 134 19.38 -31.23 -8.39
C GLU A 134 18.80 -30.65 -7.11
N THR A 135 19.32 -31.09 -5.96
CA THR A 135 18.94 -30.58 -4.65
C THR A 135 19.90 -29.47 -4.24
N VAL A 136 19.33 -28.32 -3.85
CA VAL A 136 20.06 -27.16 -3.35
C VAL A 136 19.69 -26.96 -1.89
N THR A 137 20.66 -26.82 -1.02
CA THR A 137 20.46 -26.41 0.38
C THR A 137 20.90 -24.96 0.53
N LEU A 138 19.98 -24.10 0.96
CA LEU A 138 20.26 -22.72 1.27
C LEU A 138 20.70 -22.64 2.74
N LEU A 139 21.94 -22.22 2.98
CA LEU A 139 22.50 -22.10 4.32
C LEU A 139 22.14 -20.70 4.89
N GLU A 140 21.32 -20.73 5.91
CA GLU A 140 20.99 -19.53 6.68
C GLU A 140 21.79 -19.57 8.01
N PRO A 141 22.49 -18.50 8.38
CA PRO A 141 23.23 -18.49 9.65
C PRO A 141 22.25 -18.52 10.81
N VAL A 142 22.59 -19.31 11.83
CA VAL A 142 21.84 -19.36 13.10
C VAL A 142 22.03 -18.08 13.89
N VAL A 143 23.17 -17.42 13.72
CA VAL A 143 23.48 -16.10 14.26
C VAL A 143 23.81 -15.18 13.11
N LYS A 144 23.01 -14.13 12.95
CA LYS A 144 23.30 -13.03 12.02
C LYS A 144 23.85 -11.86 12.83
N GLU A 145 24.99 -11.39 12.42
CA GLU A 145 25.66 -10.24 13.04
C GLU A 145 26.06 -9.23 11.97
N GLU A 146 25.61 -7.99 12.13
CA GLU A 146 25.88 -6.91 11.21
C GLU A 146 26.34 -5.64 11.95
N GLU A 147 27.27 -4.90 11.38
CA GLU A 147 27.85 -3.72 11.98
C GLU A 147 27.91 -2.55 10.98
N LYS A 148 27.58 -1.36 11.48
CA LYS A 148 27.65 -0.14 10.68
C LYS A 148 28.06 1.04 11.56
N VAL A 149 28.90 1.92 11.02
CA VAL A 149 29.30 3.15 11.71
C VAL A 149 28.13 4.09 11.87
N ALA A 150 27.97 4.62 13.06
CA ALA A 150 26.93 5.57 13.44
C ALA A 150 27.54 6.74 14.22
N ASN A 151 26.74 7.77 14.41
CA ASN A 151 27.08 8.92 15.26
C ASN A 151 26.04 9.05 16.37
N ALA A 152 26.49 9.24 17.60
CA ALA A 152 25.63 9.65 18.70
C ALA A 152 25.25 11.12 18.50
N ILE A 153 23.99 11.48 18.77
CA ILE A 153 23.54 12.87 18.72
C ILE A 153 23.93 13.60 20.00
N ASP A 154 24.67 14.70 19.84
CA ASP A 154 24.88 15.69 20.90
C ASP A 154 23.65 16.58 20.99
N PRO A 155 22.95 16.63 22.13
CA PRO A 155 21.75 17.46 22.31
C PRO A 155 22.03 18.97 22.21
N THR A 156 23.27 19.39 22.30
CA THR A 156 23.68 20.79 22.16
C THR A 156 24.05 21.16 20.73
N ALA A 157 24.20 20.19 19.85
CA ALA A 157 24.55 20.44 18.45
C ALA A 157 23.41 21.12 17.69
N ALA A 158 23.73 22.14 16.91
CA ALA A 158 22.77 22.85 16.08
C ALA A 158 22.44 22.11 14.76
N THR A 159 23.28 21.13 14.39
CA THR A 159 23.16 20.36 13.13
C THR A 159 23.39 18.87 13.39
N ASN A 160 22.80 18.02 12.54
CA ASN A 160 23.12 16.61 12.54
C ASN A 160 24.53 16.34 11.99
N PRO A 161 25.06 15.08 12.09
CA PRO A 161 26.40 14.74 11.58
C PRO A 161 26.62 15.04 10.09
N ALA A 162 25.56 15.12 9.29
CA ALA A 162 25.62 15.50 7.87
C ALA A 162 25.62 17.02 7.64
N GLY A 163 25.60 17.83 8.71
CA GLY A 163 25.64 19.29 8.64
C GLY A 163 24.30 19.98 8.44
N ALA A 164 23.19 19.23 8.38
CA ALA A 164 21.84 19.78 8.30
C ALA A 164 21.23 20.04 9.71
N PRO A 165 20.26 20.93 9.85
CA PRO A 165 19.53 21.10 11.10
C PRO A 165 18.88 19.80 11.57
N PHE A 166 18.75 19.62 12.91
CA PHE A 166 18.12 18.41 13.48
C PHE A 166 16.60 18.33 13.34
N ASP A 167 15.96 19.27 12.71
CA ASP A 167 14.51 19.39 12.50
C ASP A 167 13.92 18.37 11.50
N GLY A 168 14.39 17.14 11.55
CA GLY A 168 13.87 16.02 10.79
C GLY A 168 14.74 15.48 9.68
N PHE A 169 15.86 16.13 9.37
CA PHE A 169 16.76 15.64 8.33
C PHE A 169 17.72 14.57 8.87
N ARG A 170 17.80 13.45 8.17
CA ARG A 170 18.79 12.38 8.38
C ARG A 170 19.73 12.33 7.19
N GLY A 171 21.03 12.20 7.44
CA GLY A 171 21.98 11.99 6.35
C GLY A 171 21.63 10.72 5.55
N PRO A 172 21.85 10.70 4.24
CA PRO A 172 21.37 9.62 3.35
C PRO A 172 21.95 8.24 3.66
N ASP A 173 23.16 8.18 4.24
CA ASP A 173 23.90 6.93 4.44
C ASP A 173 24.36 6.72 5.90
N GLN A 174 23.90 7.57 6.82
CA GLN A 174 24.37 7.54 8.20
C GLN A 174 23.33 7.02 9.15
N LEU A 175 23.74 6.16 10.06
CA LEU A 175 23.00 5.86 11.28
C LEU A 175 23.21 6.98 12.27
N ILE A 176 22.15 7.33 12.99
CA ILE A 176 22.17 8.32 14.06
C ILE A 176 21.60 7.67 15.32
N VAL A 177 22.33 7.77 16.44
CA VAL A 177 21.91 7.24 17.75
C VAL A 177 21.44 8.38 18.62
N TYR A 178 20.14 8.36 18.96
CA TYR A 178 19.50 9.35 19.83
C TYR A 178 19.43 8.83 21.26
N HIS A 179 20.23 9.41 22.15
CA HIS A 179 20.22 9.10 23.59
C HIS A 179 19.17 9.93 24.35
N PRO A 180 18.76 9.54 25.58
CA PRO A 180 17.80 10.29 26.39
C PRO A 180 18.15 11.76 26.62
N SER A 181 19.44 12.10 26.60
CA SER A 181 19.95 13.49 26.72
C SER A 181 19.52 14.39 25.56
N PHE A 182 19.14 13.83 24.41
CA PHE A 182 18.64 14.60 23.26
C PHE A 182 17.22 15.16 23.48
N GLY A 183 16.37 14.45 24.22
CA GLY A 183 14.98 14.84 24.49
C GLY A 183 14.04 13.64 24.53
N GLU A 184 12.75 13.91 24.45
CA GLU A 184 11.72 12.84 24.56
C GLU A 184 11.53 12.05 23.27
N THR A 185 11.77 12.69 22.11
CA THR A 185 11.58 12.07 20.80
C THR A 185 12.73 12.44 19.84
N THR A 186 12.94 11.65 18.81
CA THR A 186 13.96 11.89 17.78
C THR A 186 13.66 13.09 16.89
N LYS A 187 12.43 13.58 16.84
CA LYS A 187 11.94 14.67 15.98
C LYS A 187 12.21 14.46 14.50
N THR A 188 12.41 13.23 14.07
CA THR A 188 12.68 12.88 12.68
C THR A 188 11.37 12.77 11.90
N ASN A 189 11.46 12.88 10.58
CA ASN A 189 10.31 12.64 9.70
C ASN A 189 10.11 11.12 9.47
N ALA A 190 9.02 10.80 8.83
CA ALA A 190 8.57 9.45 8.58
C ALA A 190 9.22 8.74 7.37
N PHE A 191 10.04 9.43 6.59
CA PHE A 191 10.66 8.87 5.39
C PHE A 191 11.94 8.06 5.65
N GLY A 192 12.26 7.78 6.91
CA GLY A 192 13.34 6.89 7.31
C GLY A 192 12.83 5.69 8.09
N TYR A 193 13.75 5.06 8.82
CA TYR A 193 13.46 3.93 9.68
C TYR A 193 14.17 4.08 11.01
N GLU A 194 13.48 3.69 12.10
CA GLU A 194 14.02 3.78 13.47
C GLU A 194 13.81 2.47 14.21
N ILE A 195 14.78 2.11 15.02
CA ILE A 195 14.64 1.03 16.00
C ILE A 195 14.80 1.61 17.41
N THR A 196 13.86 1.29 18.29
CA THR A 196 13.95 1.64 19.72
C THR A 196 14.63 0.50 20.45
N VAL A 197 15.68 0.81 21.18
CA VAL A 197 16.50 -0.17 21.92
C VAL A 197 16.38 0.12 23.42
N GLU A 198 15.91 -0.86 24.18
CA GLU A 198 15.81 -0.81 25.65
C GLU A 198 16.61 -1.96 26.25
N ASN A 199 17.51 -1.61 27.20
CA ASN A 199 18.40 -2.62 27.83
C ASN A 199 19.20 -3.46 26.81
N GLY A 200 19.58 -2.85 25.67
CA GLY A 200 20.32 -3.52 24.60
C GLY A 200 19.51 -4.41 23.67
N VAL A 201 18.18 -4.40 23.78
CA VAL A 201 17.29 -5.21 22.94
C VAL A 201 16.31 -4.31 22.16
N VAL A 202 16.05 -4.62 20.90
CA VAL A 202 15.06 -3.92 20.09
C VAL A 202 13.67 -4.24 20.61
N THR A 203 12.95 -3.21 21.04
CA THR A 203 11.58 -3.31 21.55
C THR A 203 10.53 -2.75 20.62
N LYS A 204 10.92 -1.86 19.68
CA LYS A 204 10.01 -1.26 18.71
C LYS A 204 10.73 -0.98 17.39
N LEU A 205 9.99 -1.18 16.30
CA LEU A 205 10.35 -0.84 14.93
C LEU A 205 9.42 0.27 14.42
N GLY A 206 9.93 1.20 13.60
CA GLY A 206 9.07 2.26 13.10
C GLY A 206 9.74 3.28 12.18
N GLY A 207 8.94 4.22 11.66
CA GLY A 207 9.33 5.16 10.62
C GLY A 207 10.10 6.40 11.11
N GLY A 208 9.64 7.08 12.15
CA GLY A 208 10.28 8.31 12.63
C GLY A 208 9.54 8.99 13.76
N GLY A 209 10.20 10.03 14.36
CA GLY A 209 9.65 10.71 15.52
C GLY A 209 9.54 9.84 16.77
N SER A 210 10.28 8.74 16.83
CA SER A 210 10.19 7.74 17.90
C SER A 210 10.50 8.33 19.26
N ARG A 211 9.78 7.86 20.28
CA ARG A 211 10.07 8.20 21.68
C ARG A 211 11.38 7.55 22.11
N ILE A 212 12.25 8.34 22.73
CA ILE A 212 13.54 7.88 23.24
C ILE A 212 13.33 7.28 24.65
N PRO A 213 13.62 6.00 24.86
CA PRO A 213 13.43 5.36 26.16
C PRO A 213 14.48 5.81 27.18
N ALA A 214 14.10 5.94 28.46
CA ALA A 214 15.00 6.39 29.52
C ALA A 214 16.16 5.42 29.79
N ASN A 215 15.96 4.13 29.50
CA ASN A 215 16.91 3.04 29.72
C ASN A 215 17.50 2.49 28.42
N GLY A 216 17.60 3.35 27.39
CA GLY A 216 18.07 2.93 26.09
C GLY A 216 18.32 4.09 25.13
N TYR A 217 18.07 3.86 23.86
CA TYR A 217 18.31 4.82 22.79
C TYR A 217 17.46 4.46 21.54
N VAL A 218 17.44 5.35 20.56
CA VAL A 218 16.86 5.10 19.24
C VAL A 218 17.96 5.16 18.20
N VAL A 219 18.04 4.16 17.34
CA VAL A 219 18.90 4.19 16.14
C VAL A 219 18.03 4.53 14.94
N SER A 220 18.42 5.57 14.23
CA SER A 220 17.67 6.14 13.11
C SER A 220 18.48 6.14 11.83
N GLY A 221 17.87 5.79 10.71
CA GLY A 221 18.49 5.82 9.39
C GLY A 221 17.54 6.39 8.33
N HIS A 222 18.13 6.88 7.23
CA HIS A 222 17.43 7.30 6.02
C HIS A 222 18.13 6.70 4.80
N GLY A 223 17.45 6.56 3.65
CA GLY A 223 18.06 6.01 2.44
C GLY A 223 18.67 4.61 2.67
N ILE A 224 19.95 4.44 2.34
CA ILE A 224 20.70 3.17 2.50
C ILE A 224 20.80 2.77 3.98
N ALA A 225 20.91 3.73 4.90
CA ALA A 225 20.95 3.44 6.33
C ALA A 225 19.61 2.91 6.86
N ALA A 226 18.48 3.45 6.38
CA ALA A 226 17.17 2.92 6.70
C ALA A 226 17.00 1.48 6.21
N LYS A 227 17.41 1.20 4.97
CA LYS A 227 17.40 -0.15 4.40
C LYS A 227 18.23 -1.13 5.23
N TRP A 228 19.44 -0.69 5.63
CA TRP A 228 20.28 -1.51 6.49
C TRP A 228 19.62 -1.84 7.84
N LEU A 229 18.95 -0.87 8.48
CA LEU A 229 18.20 -1.12 9.72
C LEU A 229 17.05 -2.10 9.51
N THR A 230 16.21 -1.85 8.50
CA THR A 230 15.06 -2.72 8.18
C THR A 230 15.50 -4.17 7.94
N SER A 231 16.63 -4.35 7.28
CA SER A 231 17.17 -5.65 6.91
C SER A 231 17.84 -6.41 8.06
N ASN A 232 18.33 -5.69 9.05
CA ASN A 232 19.18 -6.26 10.09
C ASN A 232 18.56 -6.21 11.49
N SER A 233 17.31 -5.73 11.62
CA SER A 233 16.64 -5.67 12.92
C SER A 233 15.28 -6.35 12.90
N ILE A 234 15.02 -7.10 13.98
CA ILE A 234 13.71 -7.57 14.38
C ILE A 234 13.47 -7.18 15.84
N ILE A 235 12.23 -7.20 16.31
CA ILE A 235 11.96 -7.15 17.75
C ILE A 235 12.72 -8.30 18.42
N GLY A 236 13.50 -8.00 19.46
CA GLY A 236 14.37 -8.99 20.11
C GLY A 236 15.83 -8.98 19.63
N SER A 237 16.17 -8.29 18.54
CA SER A 237 17.58 -8.12 18.14
C SER A 237 18.40 -7.49 19.28
N LYS A 238 19.58 -8.03 19.52
CA LYS A 238 20.55 -7.48 20.48
C LYS A 238 21.35 -6.38 19.80
N VAL A 239 21.39 -5.20 20.39
CA VAL A 239 22.06 -4.03 19.80
C VAL A 239 23.08 -3.47 20.78
N THR A 240 24.29 -3.23 20.30
CA THR A 240 25.33 -2.53 21.03
C THR A 240 25.85 -1.35 20.22
N VAL A 241 26.22 -0.28 20.91
CA VAL A 241 26.92 0.87 20.31
C VAL A 241 28.26 0.99 21.03
N ASP A 242 29.35 0.89 20.29
CA ASP A 242 30.70 0.98 20.86
C ASP A 242 31.18 2.43 21.00
N GLU A 243 32.36 2.61 21.62
CA GLU A 243 32.98 3.92 21.84
C GLU A 243 33.38 4.65 20.54
N ASN A 244 33.50 3.93 19.44
CA ASN A 244 33.80 4.47 18.11
C ASN A 244 32.54 4.87 17.33
N GLY A 245 31.35 4.64 17.91
CA GLY A 245 30.06 4.91 17.25
C GLY A 245 29.66 3.83 16.26
N SER A 246 30.15 2.60 16.43
CA SER A 246 29.71 1.46 15.62
C SER A 246 28.47 0.83 16.25
N VAL A 247 27.42 0.68 15.46
CA VAL A 247 26.19 -0.03 15.86
C VAL A 247 26.28 -1.46 15.35
N LYS A 248 26.26 -2.40 16.30
CA LYS A 248 26.27 -3.83 16.03
C LYS A 248 24.92 -4.42 16.39
N ILE A 249 24.32 -5.13 15.43
CA ILE A 249 23.03 -5.81 15.58
C ILE A 249 23.23 -7.31 15.44
N ILE A 250 22.73 -8.06 16.41
CA ILE A 250 22.80 -9.51 16.45
C ILE A 250 21.40 -10.08 16.48
N GLN A 251 21.11 -11.03 15.58
CA GLN A 251 19.91 -11.86 15.58
C GLN A 251 20.31 -13.32 15.76
N ASP A 252 19.76 -13.95 16.80
CA ASP A 252 19.98 -15.35 17.13
C ASP A 252 18.66 -16.01 17.56
N VAL A 253 18.69 -17.28 17.95
CA VAL A 253 17.49 -18.00 18.40
C VAL A 253 16.80 -17.29 19.55
N ASP A 254 17.55 -16.66 20.48
CA ASP A 254 16.97 -15.89 21.60
C ASP A 254 16.23 -14.65 21.12
N SER A 255 16.78 -13.97 20.09
CA SER A 255 16.14 -12.82 19.48
C SER A 255 14.77 -13.18 18.90
N TYR A 256 14.69 -14.28 18.15
CA TYR A 256 13.43 -14.77 17.59
C TYR A 256 12.48 -15.36 18.63
N ALA A 257 13.01 -15.97 19.70
CA ALA A 257 12.20 -16.41 20.84
C ALA A 257 11.54 -15.21 21.54
N TYR A 258 12.30 -14.15 21.79
CA TYR A 258 11.78 -12.90 22.37
C TYR A 258 10.69 -12.29 21.46
N GLN A 259 10.90 -12.24 20.15
CA GLN A 259 9.88 -11.77 19.20
C GLN A 259 8.59 -12.60 19.33
N SER A 260 8.72 -13.93 19.41
CA SER A 260 7.57 -14.82 19.57
C SER A 260 6.81 -14.55 20.89
N GLU A 261 7.53 -14.33 21.98
CA GLU A 261 6.93 -14.00 23.29
C GLU A 261 6.15 -12.68 23.24
N GLN A 262 6.73 -11.64 22.63
CA GLN A 262 6.04 -10.35 22.46
C GLN A 262 4.78 -10.50 21.59
N ALA A 263 4.87 -11.24 20.49
CA ALA A 263 3.74 -11.51 19.61
C ALA A 263 2.62 -12.28 20.35
N ILE A 264 2.96 -13.29 21.17
CA ILE A 264 2.00 -14.03 22.02
C ILE A 264 1.31 -13.08 23.01
N GLN A 265 2.06 -12.22 23.69
CA GLN A 265 1.50 -11.25 24.64
C GLN A 265 0.54 -10.27 23.96
N GLN A 266 0.92 -9.74 22.81
CA GLN A 266 0.11 -8.82 22.02
C GLN A 266 -1.18 -9.49 21.54
N ALA A 267 -1.10 -10.71 21.02
CA ALA A 267 -2.27 -11.48 20.59
C ALA A 267 -3.23 -11.76 21.77
N LYS A 268 -2.71 -12.17 22.94
CA LYS A 268 -3.53 -12.37 24.15
C LYS A 268 -4.21 -11.08 24.61
N ALA A 269 -3.50 -9.95 24.58
CA ALA A 269 -4.07 -8.64 24.91
C ALA A 269 -5.21 -8.25 23.94
N SER A 270 -5.01 -8.47 22.64
CA SER A 270 -6.03 -8.23 21.61
C SER A 270 -7.26 -9.14 21.80
N MET A 271 -7.06 -10.43 22.09
CA MET A 271 -8.15 -11.37 22.40
C MET A 271 -8.97 -10.95 23.62
N GLU A 272 -8.31 -10.47 24.69
CA GLU A 272 -9.02 -9.97 25.88
C GLU A 272 -9.75 -8.67 25.60
N LYS A 273 -9.14 -7.75 24.84
CA LYS A 273 -9.81 -6.52 24.34
C LYS A 273 -11.04 -6.87 23.50
N ALA A 274 -10.94 -7.87 22.62
CA ALA A 274 -12.07 -8.32 21.80
C ALA A 274 -13.22 -8.83 22.66
N LYS A 275 -12.93 -9.61 23.69
CA LYS A 275 -13.92 -10.16 24.62
C LYS A 275 -14.55 -9.06 25.49
N THR A 276 -13.75 -8.17 26.08
CA THR A 276 -14.26 -7.08 26.95
C THR A 276 -15.08 -6.05 26.20
N ASN A 277 -14.80 -5.87 24.91
CA ASN A 277 -15.53 -4.95 24.04
C ASN A 277 -16.64 -5.63 23.22
N TYR A 278 -16.93 -6.91 23.46
CA TYR A 278 -17.96 -7.65 22.77
C TYR A 278 -17.80 -7.61 21.23
N LEU A 279 -16.57 -7.75 20.74
CA LEU A 279 -16.28 -7.73 19.31
C LEU A 279 -16.64 -9.08 18.66
N ASP A 280 -17.10 -9.00 17.42
CA ASP A 280 -17.31 -10.17 16.57
C ASP A 280 -16.00 -10.59 15.91
N VAL A 281 -15.40 -11.64 16.44
CA VAL A 281 -14.06 -12.09 16.06
C VAL A 281 -13.99 -13.61 15.94
N ALA A 282 -12.97 -14.11 15.24
CA ALA A 282 -12.75 -15.55 15.09
C ALA A 282 -12.05 -16.16 16.32
N MET A 283 -12.61 -15.95 17.53
CA MET A 283 -12.00 -16.29 18.83
C MET A 283 -11.50 -17.74 18.93
N ASN A 284 -12.21 -18.70 18.34
CA ASN A 284 -11.80 -20.10 18.36
C ASN A 284 -10.54 -20.36 17.52
N LYS A 285 -10.40 -19.65 16.38
CA LYS A 285 -9.18 -19.70 15.56
C LYS A 285 -8.03 -19.05 16.33
N ALA A 286 -8.24 -17.87 16.92
CA ALA A 286 -7.22 -17.18 17.72
C ALA A 286 -6.69 -18.07 18.87
N LYS A 287 -7.55 -18.72 19.64
CA LYS A 287 -7.16 -19.66 20.70
C LYS A 287 -6.30 -20.83 20.21
N LYS A 288 -6.67 -21.42 19.06
CA LYS A 288 -5.89 -22.50 18.45
C LYS A 288 -4.52 -22.04 18.02
N SER A 289 -4.43 -20.85 17.43
CA SER A 289 -3.16 -20.27 16.97
C SER A 289 -2.23 -19.92 18.13
N ILE A 290 -2.74 -19.37 19.25
CA ILE A 290 -1.94 -19.15 20.47
C ILE A 290 -1.41 -20.47 21.02
N ALA A 291 -2.25 -21.48 21.17
CA ALA A 291 -1.81 -22.78 21.67
C ALA A 291 -0.72 -23.42 20.78
N LYS A 292 -0.82 -23.26 19.47
CA LYS A 292 0.21 -23.68 18.50
C LYS A 292 1.51 -22.89 18.71
N SER A 293 1.41 -21.58 18.84
CA SER A 293 2.58 -20.70 19.04
C SER A 293 3.34 -21.06 20.31
N GLU A 294 2.64 -21.19 21.46
CA GLU A 294 3.25 -21.58 22.75
C GLU A 294 3.93 -22.97 22.69
N LYS A 295 3.31 -23.91 21.99
CA LYS A 295 3.89 -25.25 21.80
C LYS A 295 5.18 -25.17 20.98
N LEU A 296 5.19 -24.45 19.87
CA LEU A 296 6.37 -24.30 19.02
C LEU A 296 7.51 -23.57 19.73
N LEU A 297 7.21 -22.57 20.54
CA LEU A 297 8.22 -21.88 21.34
C LEU A 297 8.86 -22.80 22.39
N ASN A 298 8.07 -23.63 23.05
CA ASN A 298 8.59 -24.65 23.97
C ASN A 298 9.45 -25.72 23.25
N GLU A 299 9.06 -26.11 22.03
CA GLU A 299 9.85 -27.04 21.22
C GLU A 299 11.17 -26.41 20.78
N ALA A 300 11.16 -25.10 20.41
CA ALA A 300 12.38 -24.37 20.09
C ALA A 300 13.38 -24.37 21.25
N GLU A 301 12.93 -24.05 22.45
CA GLU A 301 13.79 -24.05 23.67
C GLU A 301 14.39 -25.43 23.95
N THR A 302 13.59 -26.50 23.77
CA THR A 302 14.04 -27.88 23.98
C THR A 302 15.18 -28.29 23.05
N VAL A 303 15.19 -27.80 21.80
CA VAL A 303 16.18 -28.21 20.79
C VAL A 303 17.26 -27.18 20.51
N LYS A 304 17.24 -26.03 21.21
CA LYS A 304 18.08 -24.88 20.97
C LYS A 304 19.57 -25.20 20.86
N GLU A 305 20.08 -25.95 21.83
CA GLU A 305 21.50 -26.33 21.90
C GLU A 305 21.87 -27.47 20.94
N SER A 306 20.94 -28.43 20.70
CA SER A 306 21.23 -29.63 19.93
C SER A 306 20.92 -29.47 18.42
N ALA A 307 19.99 -28.59 18.06
CA ALA A 307 19.56 -28.36 16.70
C ALA A 307 19.13 -26.87 16.49
N PRO A 308 20.06 -25.92 16.58
CA PRO A 308 19.76 -24.48 16.58
C PRO A 308 19.04 -24.01 15.31
N VAL A 309 19.31 -24.57 14.13
CA VAL A 309 18.58 -24.25 12.88
C VAL A 309 17.09 -24.62 13.00
N LYS A 310 16.80 -25.78 13.63
CA LYS A 310 15.42 -26.20 13.86
C LYS A 310 14.73 -25.36 14.92
N ALA A 311 15.48 -24.93 15.96
CA ALA A 311 14.96 -23.99 16.95
C ALA A 311 14.58 -22.66 16.30
N LEU A 312 15.41 -22.13 15.41
CA LEU A 312 15.14 -20.93 14.66
C LEU A 312 13.86 -21.05 13.79
N ASP A 313 13.67 -22.20 13.14
CA ASP A 313 12.46 -22.46 12.36
C ASP A 313 11.21 -22.53 13.27
N PHE A 314 11.33 -23.19 14.43
CA PHE A 314 10.23 -23.24 15.40
C PHE A 314 9.86 -21.87 15.97
N THR A 315 10.83 -21.01 16.28
CA THR A 315 10.55 -19.65 16.77
C THR A 315 9.85 -18.80 15.70
N ARG A 316 10.28 -18.87 14.44
CA ARG A 316 9.61 -18.18 13.31
C ARG A 316 8.17 -18.64 13.14
N GLN A 317 7.93 -19.96 13.18
CA GLN A 317 6.57 -20.50 13.11
C GLN A 317 5.72 -20.13 14.33
N ALA A 318 6.35 -20.00 15.51
CA ALA A 318 5.68 -19.53 16.73
C ALA A 318 5.22 -18.07 16.56
N THR A 319 6.11 -17.18 16.09
CA THR A 319 5.79 -15.78 15.81
C THR A 319 4.63 -15.67 14.81
N GLN A 320 4.70 -16.38 13.68
CA GLN A 320 3.63 -16.36 12.68
C GLN A 320 2.30 -16.86 13.26
N SER A 321 2.34 -17.91 14.10
CA SER A 321 1.12 -18.42 14.74
C SER A 321 0.54 -17.44 15.76
N ALA A 322 1.38 -16.66 16.45
CA ALA A 322 0.94 -15.58 17.33
C ALA A 322 0.33 -14.41 16.55
N TYR A 323 0.93 -14.02 15.43
CA TYR A 323 0.36 -13.01 14.52
C TYR A 323 -0.99 -13.47 13.97
N ASP A 324 -1.12 -14.71 13.52
CA ASP A 324 -2.41 -15.27 13.10
C ASP A 324 -3.47 -15.16 14.21
N ALA A 325 -3.08 -15.40 15.48
CA ALA A 325 -4.00 -15.25 16.61
C ALA A 325 -4.43 -13.78 16.82
N TYR A 326 -3.50 -12.84 16.66
CA TYR A 326 -3.81 -11.42 16.69
C TYR A 326 -4.81 -11.07 15.58
N TYR A 327 -4.55 -11.46 14.34
CA TYR A 327 -5.44 -11.18 13.21
C TYR A 327 -6.83 -11.77 13.40
N TYR A 328 -6.94 -13.01 13.87
CA TYR A 328 -8.24 -13.64 14.16
C TYR A 328 -8.99 -12.98 15.33
N SER A 329 -8.32 -12.18 16.16
CA SER A 329 -8.94 -11.43 17.25
C SER A 329 -9.48 -10.05 16.82
N LEU A 330 -9.32 -9.68 15.54
CA LEU A 330 -9.82 -8.43 14.98
C LEU A 330 -11.22 -8.59 14.39
N PRO A 331 -12.10 -7.57 14.45
CA PRO A 331 -13.39 -7.60 13.79
C PRO A 331 -13.26 -7.49 12.28
N SER A 332 -14.22 -8.04 11.53
CA SER A 332 -14.33 -7.94 10.08
C SER A 332 -15.71 -7.41 9.71
N ASN A 333 -15.78 -6.34 8.91
CA ASN A 333 -17.03 -5.71 8.51
C ASN A 333 -17.66 -6.43 7.31
N ALA A 334 -19.00 -6.47 7.25
CA ALA A 334 -19.73 -7.05 6.13
C ALA A 334 -19.97 -6.06 4.96
N ALA A 335 -19.77 -4.77 5.20
CA ALA A 335 -19.84 -3.72 4.17
C ALA A 335 -18.75 -2.69 4.44
N GLU A 336 -17.82 -2.56 3.52
CA GLU A 336 -16.77 -1.55 3.44
C GLU A 336 -16.06 -1.68 2.10
N GLN A 337 -15.56 -0.60 1.54
CA GLN A 337 -14.62 -0.67 0.43
C GLN A 337 -13.26 -1.16 0.93
N ARG A 338 -12.69 -2.13 0.23
CA ARG A 338 -11.35 -2.68 0.43
C ARG A 338 -10.62 -2.58 -0.89
N ALA A 339 -10.07 -1.43 -1.15
CA ALA A 339 -9.52 -1.11 -2.46
C ALA A 339 -8.01 -0.99 -2.45
N ILE A 340 -7.43 -1.17 -3.61
CA ILE A 340 -6.01 -1.09 -3.86
C ILE A 340 -5.73 -0.33 -5.15
N TRP A 341 -4.83 0.65 -5.13
CA TRP A 341 -4.25 1.19 -6.34
C TRP A 341 -3.22 0.23 -6.90
N TYR A 342 -3.34 -0.03 -8.19
CA TYR A 342 -2.46 -0.98 -8.86
C TYR A 342 -1.97 -0.47 -10.21
N ARG A 343 -0.65 -0.51 -10.40
CA ARG A 343 0.04 -0.28 -11.67
C ARG A 343 0.30 -1.61 -12.34
N PRO A 344 -0.41 -1.96 -13.43
CA PRO A 344 -0.27 -3.28 -14.02
C PRO A 344 1.08 -3.42 -14.75
N GLU A 345 1.69 -4.60 -14.62
CA GLU A 345 2.92 -4.93 -15.32
C GLU A 345 2.81 -6.22 -16.13
N GLU A 346 1.71 -6.95 -16.01
CA GLU A 346 1.51 -8.26 -16.58
C GLU A 346 1.46 -8.22 -18.10
N THR A 347 2.15 -9.19 -18.71
CA THR A 347 2.18 -9.41 -20.16
C THR A 347 1.44 -10.68 -20.58
N THR A 348 0.91 -11.43 -19.62
CA THR A 348 0.21 -12.69 -19.84
C THR A 348 -1.14 -12.74 -19.10
N LEU A 349 -2.10 -13.50 -19.62
CA LEU A 349 -3.37 -13.76 -18.94
C LEU A 349 -3.17 -14.47 -17.60
N GLU A 350 -2.18 -15.37 -17.53
CA GLU A 350 -1.89 -16.10 -16.30
C GLU A 350 -1.39 -15.17 -15.20
N GLY A 351 -0.50 -14.22 -15.52
CA GLY A 351 -0.06 -13.18 -14.59
C GLY A 351 -1.22 -12.34 -14.08
N VAL A 352 -2.13 -11.90 -14.97
CA VAL A 352 -3.35 -11.16 -14.57
C VAL A 352 -4.21 -11.97 -13.58
N LYS A 353 -4.42 -13.27 -13.85
CA LYS A 353 -5.20 -14.13 -12.95
C LYS A 353 -4.54 -14.28 -11.58
N GLN A 354 -3.23 -14.57 -11.56
CA GLN A 354 -2.48 -14.77 -10.32
C GLN A 354 -2.51 -13.53 -9.43
N ILE A 355 -2.35 -12.33 -10.00
CA ILE A 355 -2.41 -11.10 -9.22
C ILE A 355 -3.82 -10.86 -8.65
N LEU A 356 -4.85 -11.11 -9.44
CA LEU A 356 -6.24 -10.99 -9.01
C LEU A 356 -6.64 -12.05 -7.97
N ASP A 357 -6.12 -13.29 -8.08
CA ASP A 357 -6.30 -14.35 -7.08
C ASP A 357 -5.74 -13.89 -5.71
N ARG A 358 -4.52 -13.33 -5.70
CA ARG A 358 -3.92 -12.79 -4.48
C ARG A 358 -4.71 -11.62 -3.89
N MET A 359 -5.26 -10.75 -4.74
CA MET A 359 -6.11 -9.67 -4.27
C MET A 359 -7.41 -10.19 -3.64
N GLU A 360 -8.05 -11.21 -4.25
CA GLU A 360 -9.23 -11.86 -3.69
C GLU A 360 -8.92 -12.55 -2.36
N GLU A 361 -7.85 -13.35 -2.29
CA GLU A 361 -7.40 -14.05 -1.09
C GLU A 361 -7.10 -13.09 0.07
N ALA A 362 -6.56 -11.92 -0.23
CA ALA A 362 -6.30 -10.85 0.72
C ALA A 362 -7.57 -10.14 1.23
N GLY A 363 -8.70 -10.36 0.59
CA GLY A 363 -9.98 -9.78 0.97
C GLY A 363 -10.29 -8.44 0.32
N PHE A 364 -9.54 -7.99 -0.70
CA PHE A 364 -9.92 -6.83 -1.50
C PHE A 364 -11.24 -7.08 -2.24
N ASN A 365 -11.99 -6.02 -2.52
CA ASN A 365 -13.20 -6.05 -3.33
C ASN A 365 -13.20 -5.05 -4.50
N SER A 366 -12.23 -4.14 -4.55
CA SER A 366 -12.09 -3.16 -5.62
C SER A 366 -10.63 -2.94 -6.00
N VAL A 367 -10.37 -2.83 -7.30
CA VAL A 367 -9.04 -2.54 -7.86
C VAL A 367 -9.11 -1.21 -8.61
N TYR A 368 -8.33 -0.24 -8.18
CA TYR A 368 -8.13 1.03 -8.85
C TYR A 368 -6.94 0.86 -9.78
N LEU A 369 -7.24 0.45 -11.01
CA LEU A 369 -6.24 0.08 -12.01
C LEU A 369 -5.74 1.31 -12.77
N GLU A 370 -4.43 1.55 -12.79
CA GLU A 370 -3.84 2.60 -13.62
C GLU A 370 -4.06 2.28 -15.09
N THR A 371 -4.86 3.10 -15.75
CA THR A 371 -5.29 2.86 -17.13
C THR A 371 -4.49 3.64 -18.17
N THR A 372 -3.71 4.62 -17.71
CA THR A 372 -2.77 5.39 -18.52
C THR A 372 -1.40 5.36 -17.85
N PHE A 373 -0.37 5.06 -18.63
CA PHE A 373 1.01 5.04 -18.14
C PHE A 373 1.94 5.71 -19.13
N HIS A 374 2.71 6.67 -18.68
CA HIS A 374 3.59 7.49 -19.53
C HIS A 374 2.90 8.03 -20.79
N GLY A 375 1.63 8.46 -20.64
CA GLY A 375 0.83 9.01 -21.73
C GLY A 375 0.35 7.99 -22.76
N TYR A 376 0.47 6.70 -22.49
CA TYR A 376 -0.13 5.61 -23.26
C TYR A 376 -1.28 4.97 -22.46
N THR A 377 -2.25 4.41 -23.18
CA THR A 377 -3.28 3.55 -22.58
C THR A 377 -2.76 2.12 -22.40
N ILE A 378 -3.29 1.39 -21.39
CA ILE A 378 -3.00 -0.05 -21.21
C ILE A 378 -3.85 -0.95 -22.13
N TYR A 379 -4.76 -0.37 -22.89
CA TYR A 379 -5.70 -1.00 -23.81
C TYR A 379 -5.56 -0.42 -25.24
N PRO A 380 -5.99 -1.12 -26.28
CA PRO A 380 -5.99 -0.60 -27.65
C PRO A 380 -6.97 0.57 -27.81
N SER A 381 -6.47 1.81 -27.85
CA SER A 381 -7.25 3.04 -27.93
C SER A 381 -7.32 3.57 -29.35
N LYS A 382 -8.53 3.66 -29.90
CA LYS A 382 -8.80 4.32 -31.19
C LYS A 382 -8.72 5.84 -31.08
N VAL A 383 -8.94 6.38 -29.88
CA VAL A 383 -8.79 7.82 -29.64
C VAL A 383 -7.32 8.21 -29.75
N MET A 384 -6.40 7.46 -29.13
CA MET A 384 -4.97 7.69 -29.29
C MET A 384 -4.53 7.70 -30.75
N GLU A 385 -4.95 6.69 -31.52
CA GLU A 385 -4.64 6.57 -32.95
C GLU A 385 -5.21 7.74 -33.76
N LYS A 386 -6.44 8.18 -33.47
CA LYS A 386 -7.08 9.33 -34.11
C LYS A 386 -6.30 10.64 -33.94
N TYR A 387 -5.62 10.80 -32.80
CA TYR A 387 -4.78 11.95 -32.51
C TYR A 387 -3.29 11.73 -32.91
N GLY A 388 -3.02 10.70 -33.71
CA GLY A 388 -1.70 10.42 -34.29
C GLY A 388 -0.71 9.79 -33.29
N MET A 389 -1.19 9.30 -32.14
CA MET A 389 -0.38 8.67 -31.10
C MET A 389 -0.46 7.14 -31.21
N PRO A 390 0.54 6.40 -30.67
CA PRO A 390 0.43 4.95 -30.56
C PRO A 390 -0.82 4.55 -29.75
N GLY A 391 -1.61 3.62 -30.29
CA GLY A 391 -2.89 3.21 -29.71
C GLY A 391 -2.77 2.50 -28.36
N GLN A 392 -1.57 2.06 -27.95
CA GLN A 392 -1.36 1.35 -26.70
C GLN A 392 0.11 1.41 -26.28
N HIS A 393 0.38 1.25 -24.98
CA HIS A 393 1.74 1.12 -24.46
C HIS A 393 2.45 -0.10 -25.07
N PRO A 394 3.70 0.04 -25.58
CA PRO A 394 4.41 -1.03 -26.29
C PRO A 394 4.53 -2.34 -25.51
N ARG A 395 4.69 -2.28 -24.19
CA ARG A 395 4.74 -3.46 -23.31
C ARG A 395 3.46 -4.30 -23.44
N PHE A 396 2.30 -3.68 -23.34
CA PHE A 396 1.00 -4.37 -23.36
C PHE A 396 0.55 -4.72 -24.77
N GLN A 397 0.96 -3.95 -25.76
CA GLN A 397 0.77 -4.29 -27.18
C GLN A 397 1.43 -5.63 -27.54
N ASN A 398 2.55 -5.96 -26.89
CA ASN A 398 3.26 -7.24 -27.05
C ASN A 398 2.75 -8.33 -26.09
N GLY A 399 1.88 -8.00 -25.12
CA GLY A 399 1.29 -8.94 -24.19
C GLY A 399 0.35 -9.96 -24.87
N GLU A 400 0.03 -11.04 -24.19
CA GLU A 400 -0.90 -12.09 -24.65
C GLU A 400 -1.90 -12.46 -23.54
N TYR A 401 -3.14 -11.95 -23.71
CA TYR A 401 -4.18 -12.09 -22.70
C TYR A 401 -5.26 -13.09 -23.13
N GLY A 402 -4.87 -14.15 -23.82
CA GLY A 402 -5.76 -15.23 -24.22
C GLY A 402 -6.95 -14.74 -25.07
N GLY A 403 -8.17 -15.03 -24.64
CA GLY A 403 -9.39 -14.62 -25.34
C GLY A 403 -9.61 -13.09 -25.42
N TYR A 404 -8.86 -12.31 -24.67
CA TYR A 404 -8.89 -10.83 -24.68
C TYR A 404 -7.87 -10.23 -25.67
N GLY A 405 -7.11 -11.07 -26.37
CA GLY A 405 -6.12 -10.63 -27.35
C GLY A 405 -4.99 -9.83 -26.71
N LYS A 406 -4.85 -8.56 -27.11
CA LYS A 406 -3.85 -7.61 -26.62
C LYS A 406 -4.42 -6.61 -25.60
N ASP A 407 -5.65 -6.81 -25.17
CA ASP A 407 -6.39 -5.87 -24.34
C ASP A 407 -6.25 -6.22 -22.85
N LEU A 408 -5.31 -5.57 -22.17
CA LEU A 408 -5.04 -5.78 -20.76
C LEU A 408 -6.21 -5.30 -19.88
N LEU A 409 -6.83 -4.16 -20.21
CA LEU A 409 -7.94 -3.64 -19.42
C LEU A 409 -9.15 -4.59 -19.48
N ALA A 410 -9.47 -5.14 -20.66
CA ALA A 410 -10.52 -6.15 -20.80
C ALA A 410 -10.21 -7.40 -19.96
N ALA A 411 -8.94 -7.84 -19.93
CA ALA A 411 -8.52 -8.97 -19.11
C ALA A 411 -8.75 -8.70 -17.61
N TYR A 412 -8.32 -7.54 -17.10
CA TYR A 412 -8.53 -7.17 -15.69
C TYR A 412 -10.00 -7.06 -15.32
N VAL A 413 -10.80 -6.40 -16.13
CA VAL A 413 -12.24 -6.21 -15.86
C VAL A 413 -12.97 -7.56 -15.81
N GLN A 414 -12.72 -8.43 -16.79
CA GLN A 414 -13.45 -9.71 -16.88
C GLN A 414 -12.94 -10.75 -15.88
N GLU A 415 -11.63 -10.85 -15.67
CA GLU A 415 -11.06 -11.77 -14.68
C GLU A 415 -11.31 -11.30 -13.24
N GLY A 416 -11.28 -9.99 -12.99
CA GLY A 416 -11.66 -9.41 -11.70
C GLY A 416 -13.12 -9.72 -11.34
N ARG A 417 -14.05 -9.52 -12.29
CA ARG A 417 -15.47 -9.84 -12.10
C ARG A 417 -15.71 -11.32 -11.71
N LYS A 418 -14.97 -12.27 -12.29
CA LYS A 418 -15.07 -13.70 -11.93
C LYS A 418 -14.71 -13.97 -10.47
N ARG A 419 -13.91 -13.11 -9.85
CA ARG A 419 -13.43 -13.17 -8.46
C ARG A 419 -14.24 -12.29 -7.51
N GLY A 420 -15.23 -11.59 -8.02
CA GLY A 420 -15.99 -10.62 -7.23
C GLY A 420 -15.23 -9.32 -6.97
N LEU A 421 -14.16 -9.07 -7.71
CA LEU A 421 -13.42 -7.81 -7.70
C LEU A 421 -14.01 -6.86 -8.74
N THR A 422 -14.26 -5.62 -8.35
CA THR A 422 -14.62 -4.56 -9.28
C THR A 422 -13.40 -3.78 -9.73
N VAL A 423 -13.41 -3.30 -10.97
CA VAL A 423 -12.33 -2.48 -11.50
C VAL A 423 -12.82 -1.05 -11.67
N GLN A 424 -12.09 -0.13 -11.04
CA GLN A 424 -12.18 1.32 -11.21
C GLN A 424 -11.01 1.78 -12.08
N ALA A 425 -11.22 2.68 -13.01
CA ALA A 425 -10.13 3.26 -13.77
C ALA A 425 -9.45 4.35 -12.93
N TRP A 426 -8.20 4.13 -12.55
CA TRP A 426 -7.34 5.17 -11.98
C TRP A 426 -6.58 5.86 -13.10
N THR A 427 -6.60 7.19 -13.11
CA THR A 427 -5.99 7.99 -14.15
C THR A 427 -5.06 9.04 -13.59
N ASP A 428 -3.92 9.24 -14.27
CA ASP A 428 -2.94 10.26 -13.93
C ASP A 428 -3.36 11.68 -14.37
N GLY A 429 -4.61 11.86 -14.77
CA GLY A 429 -5.13 13.15 -15.17
C GLY A 429 -4.29 13.85 -16.25
N PHE A 430 -3.80 15.03 -15.93
CA PHE A 430 -2.98 15.83 -16.85
C PHE A 430 -1.48 15.57 -16.70
N MET A 431 -1.04 14.76 -15.77
CA MET A 431 0.32 14.24 -15.68
C MET A 431 0.49 13.12 -16.73
N VAL A 432 1.36 13.30 -17.71
CA VAL A 432 1.45 12.39 -18.87
C VAL A 432 2.81 11.71 -19.02
N GLY A 433 3.65 11.71 -18.02
CA GLY A 433 4.86 10.92 -18.06
C GLY A 433 6.00 11.46 -17.24
N GLU A 434 7.01 10.62 -17.07
CA GLU A 434 8.22 10.87 -16.32
C GLU A 434 9.41 11.08 -17.28
N SER A 435 10.29 12.03 -16.99
CA SER A 435 11.43 12.38 -17.85
C SER A 435 12.43 11.26 -18.04
N SER A 436 12.55 10.35 -17.07
CA SER A 436 13.42 9.16 -17.16
C SER A 436 13.01 8.21 -18.30
N LEU A 437 11.73 8.22 -18.68
CA LEU A 437 11.17 7.39 -19.75
C LEU A 437 11.15 8.12 -21.13
N GLY A 438 11.66 9.36 -21.17
CA GLY A 438 11.71 10.17 -22.36
C GLY A 438 10.48 11.06 -22.57
N ILE A 439 10.33 11.61 -23.78
CA ILE A 439 9.24 12.51 -24.14
C ILE A 439 7.94 11.69 -24.36
N PRO A 440 6.82 12.02 -23.69
CA PRO A 440 5.53 11.33 -23.88
C PRO A 440 5.01 11.42 -25.32
N PRO A 441 4.20 10.45 -25.78
CA PRO A 441 3.64 10.44 -27.13
C PRO A 441 2.87 11.71 -27.49
N ALA A 442 2.13 12.26 -26.55
CA ALA A 442 1.37 13.48 -26.74
C ALA A 442 2.28 14.63 -27.22
N PHE A 443 3.45 14.81 -26.65
CA PHE A 443 4.35 15.91 -27.00
C PHE A 443 5.23 15.64 -28.22
N LYS A 444 5.36 14.40 -28.64
CA LYS A 444 5.97 14.08 -29.95
C LYS A 444 5.07 14.50 -31.10
N ASN A 445 3.76 14.43 -30.92
CA ASN A 445 2.77 14.72 -31.96
C ASN A 445 2.10 16.09 -31.81
N HIS A 446 1.92 16.53 -30.56
CA HIS A 446 1.29 17.79 -30.17
C HIS A 446 2.12 18.52 -29.13
N PRO A 447 3.32 19.04 -29.47
CA PRO A 447 4.17 19.73 -28.50
C PRO A 447 3.51 20.96 -27.87
N ASP A 448 2.58 21.59 -28.61
CA ASP A 448 1.79 22.71 -28.18
C ASP A 448 0.69 22.40 -27.12
N TRP A 449 0.49 21.11 -26.77
CA TRP A 449 -0.39 20.69 -25.67
C TRP A 449 0.29 20.73 -24.30
N ALA A 450 1.61 20.95 -24.27
CA ALA A 450 2.33 20.98 -23.01
C ALA A 450 1.94 22.18 -22.15
N ALA A 451 1.74 21.92 -20.87
CA ALA A 451 1.68 22.96 -19.86
C ALA A 451 3.09 23.61 -19.74
N ILE A 452 3.14 24.91 -19.95
CA ILE A 452 4.40 25.66 -19.95
C ILE A 452 4.54 26.39 -18.63
N GLN A 453 5.67 26.15 -17.96
CA GLN A 453 6.04 26.82 -16.73
C GLN A 453 6.46 28.27 -17.00
N ARG A 454 6.16 29.19 -16.09
CA ARG A 454 6.49 30.62 -16.21
C ARG A 454 7.95 30.89 -16.59
N GLN A 455 8.88 30.13 -16.01
CA GLN A 455 10.31 30.27 -16.26
C GLN A 455 10.79 29.64 -17.59
N ASN A 456 9.94 28.91 -18.28
CA ASN A 456 10.27 28.28 -19.56
C ASN A 456 10.16 29.28 -20.71
N ASN A 457 11.29 29.89 -21.07
CA ASN A 457 11.36 30.88 -22.15
C ASN A 457 11.41 30.27 -23.57
N THR A 458 11.51 28.95 -23.69
CA THR A 458 11.61 28.26 -24.97
C THR A 458 10.24 27.92 -25.54
N GLY A 459 9.24 27.74 -24.69
CA GLY A 459 7.91 27.25 -25.07
C GLY A 459 7.88 25.76 -25.44
N GLU A 460 8.99 25.05 -25.31
CA GLU A 460 9.09 23.63 -25.60
C GLU A 460 8.55 22.80 -24.40
N PRO A 461 8.05 21.57 -24.65
CA PRO A 461 7.66 20.66 -23.59
C PRO A 461 8.85 20.28 -22.71
N LEU A 462 8.89 20.77 -21.47
CA LEU A 462 9.90 20.42 -20.49
C LEU A 462 9.24 19.75 -19.28
N PRO A 463 9.94 18.77 -18.65
CA PRO A 463 9.43 18.19 -17.43
C PRO A 463 9.52 19.20 -16.28
N ASP A 464 8.64 19.09 -15.34
CA ASP A 464 8.69 19.85 -14.09
C ASP A 464 10.03 19.65 -13.38
N THR A 465 10.61 20.72 -12.88
CA THR A 465 11.95 20.70 -12.30
C THR A 465 12.02 19.96 -10.96
N SER A 466 10.93 19.88 -10.23
CA SER A 466 10.84 19.22 -8.92
C SER A 466 10.41 17.75 -9.06
N SER A 467 9.26 17.52 -9.68
CA SER A 467 8.67 16.17 -9.81
C SER A 467 9.24 15.34 -10.96
N LYS A 468 9.90 15.98 -11.95
CA LYS A 468 10.39 15.36 -13.20
C LYS A 468 9.29 14.84 -14.13
N TYR A 469 8.03 15.24 -13.90
CA TYR A 469 6.88 14.85 -14.71
C TYR A 469 6.57 15.86 -15.81
N TYR A 470 5.99 15.35 -16.90
CA TYR A 470 5.43 16.15 -17.98
C TYR A 470 3.92 16.35 -17.77
N TRP A 471 3.40 17.54 -18.14
CA TRP A 471 2.03 17.93 -17.88
C TRP A 471 1.36 18.47 -19.12
N LEU A 472 0.12 18.02 -19.39
CA LEU A 472 -0.78 18.60 -20.37
C LEU A 472 -1.37 19.92 -19.83
N ASP A 473 -1.63 20.85 -20.74
CA ASP A 473 -2.18 22.15 -20.39
C ASP A 473 -3.71 22.09 -20.31
N ILE A 474 -4.22 21.93 -19.10
CA ILE A 474 -5.65 21.72 -18.82
C ILE A 474 -6.55 22.87 -19.33
N ALA A 475 -6.05 24.09 -19.42
CA ALA A 475 -6.84 25.21 -19.90
C ALA A 475 -7.02 25.24 -21.42
N GLN A 476 -6.35 24.36 -22.18
CA GLN A 476 -6.50 24.26 -23.64
C GLN A 476 -7.72 23.43 -24.03
N PRO A 477 -8.67 23.96 -24.83
CA PRO A 477 -9.89 23.25 -25.24
C PRO A 477 -9.61 21.93 -25.97
N GLU A 478 -8.56 21.88 -26.80
CA GLU A 478 -8.18 20.67 -27.54
C GLU A 478 -7.68 19.56 -26.61
N VAL A 479 -6.93 19.92 -25.58
CA VAL A 479 -6.46 19.00 -24.56
C VAL A 479 -7.64 18.44 -23.77
N GLN A 480 -8.56 19.30 -23.32
CA GLN A 480 -9.79 18.87 -22.66
C GLN A 480 -10.60 17.90 -23.53
N LYS A 481 -10.77 18.23 -24.82
CA LYS A 481 -11.51 17.38 -25.79
C LYS A 481 -10.84 16.01 -25.97
N PHE A 482 -9.53 15.95 -26.01
CA PHE A 482 -8.77 14.71 -26.10
C PHE A 482 -8.98 13.86 -24.84
N MET A 483 -8.82 14.44 -23.65
CA MET A 483 -8.97 13.73 -22.37
C MET A 483 -10.40 13.21 -22.17
N LEU A 484 -11.41 14.03 -22.46
CA LEU A 484 -12.82 13.60 -22.43
C LEU A 484 -13.08 12.44 -23.38
N ALA A 485 -12.46 12.43 -24.58
CA ALA A 485 -12.61 11.33 -25.52
C ALA A 485 -11.99 10.02 -25.01
N ILE A 486 -10.83 10.08 -24.36
CA ILE A 486 -10.18 8.91 -23.73
C ILE A 486 -11.07 8.32 -22.62
N TYR A 487 -11.60 9.15 -21.73
CA TYR A 487 -12.45 8.68 -20.64
C TYR A 487 -13.79 8.11 -21.14
N LYS A 488 -14.36 8.75 -22.16
CA LYS A 488 -15.55 8.24 -22.85
C LYS A 488 -15.32 6.88 -23.50
N GLU A 489 -14.19 6.72 -24.17
CA GLU A 489 -13.80 5.45 -24.81
C GLU A 489 -13.73 4.32 -23.78
N MET A 490 -13.08 4.54 -22.63
CA MET A 490 -13.00 3.56 -21.55
C MET A 490 -14.39 3.18 -21.01
N GLN A 491 -15.21 4.17 -20.70
CA GLN A 491 -16.54 3.94 -20.12
C GLN A 491 -17.49 3.19 -21.08
N LEU A 492 -17.39 3.45 -22.38
CA LEU A 492 -18.26 2.81 -23.40
C LEU A 492 -17.82 1.39 -23.73
N ASN A 493 -16.51 1.10 -23.66
CA ASN A 493 -15.98 -0.17 -24.16
C ASN A 493 -15.73 -1.19 -23.05
N TYR A 494 -15.66 -0.76 -21.78
CA TYR A 494 -15.32 -1.63 -20.65
C TYR A 494 -16.34 -1.50 -19.52
N GLU A 495 -16.59 -2.62 -18.83
CA GLU A 495 -17.49 -2.67 -17.68
C GLU A 495 -16.77 -2.18 -16.38
N ILE A 496 -15.97 -1.11 -16.49
CA ILE A 496 -15.41 -0.44 -15.31
C ILE A 496 -16.54 0.21 -14.50
N LYS A 497 -16.37 0.22 -13.16
CA LYS A 497 -17.42 0.72 -12.25
C LYS A 497 -17.35 2.22 -11.98
N GLY A 498 -16.21 2.82 -12.24
CA GLY A 498 -16.01 4.25 -12.05
C GLY A 498 -14.66 4.72 -12.53
N LEU A 499 -14.44 6.01 -12.30
CA LEU A 499 -13.21 6.74 -12.62
C LEU A 499 -12.68 7.39 -11.34
N ASN A 500 -11.45 7.10 -11.01
CA ASN A 500 -10.70 7.78 -9.96
C ASN A 500 -9.79 8.82 -10.60
N ILE A 501 -10.07 10.08 -10.37
CA ILE A 501 -9.30 11.20 -10.90
C ILE A 501 -8.19 11.59 -9.94
N ASP A 502 -6.97 11.51 -10.44
CA ASP A 502 -5.76 11.95 -9.76
C ASP A 502 -5.03 12.95 -10.67
N TYR A 503 -4.16 13.79 -10.12
CA TYR A 503 -3.41 14.81 -10.89
C TYR A 503 -4.26 15.71 -11.81
N MET A 504 -5.53 15.99 -11.45
CA MET A 504 -6.43 16.90 -12.18
C MET A 504 -6.12 18.35 -11.83
N ARG A 505 -4.87 18.76 -11.96
CA ARG A 505 -4.37 20.06 -11.52
C ARG A 505 -3.11 20.46 -12.29
N TYR A 506 -2.74 21.72 -12.18
CA TYR A 506 -1.36 22.12 -12.45
C TYR A 506 -0.44 21.74 -11.28
N PRO A 507 0.85 21.41 -11.54
CA PRO A 507 1.74 20.89 -10.49
C PRO A 507 2.13 21.92 -9.42
N HIS A 508 2.19 23.21 -9.76
CA HIS A 508 2.61 24.29 -8.88
C HIS A 508 1.78 25.56 -9.07
N HIS A 509 1.51 26.24 -7.97
CA HIS A 509 0.76 27.50 -7.91
C HIS A 509 1.61 28.68 -7.40
N ASP A 510 2.86 28.43 -6.93
CA ASP A 510 3.76 29.49 -6.56
C ASP A 510 4.22 30.30 -7.80
N PHE A 511 4.47 31.59 -7.62
CA PHE A 511 4.77 32.51 -8.72
C PHE A 511 5.88 32.03 -9.64
N GLU A 512 7.00 31.60 -9.06
CA GLU A 512 8.20 31.25 -9.84
C GLU A 512 8.03 29.97 -10.66
N LYS A 513 7.28 29.00 -10.11
CA LYS A 513 7.09 27.67 -10.72
C LYS A 513 5.72 27.48 -11.34
N SER A 514 4.88 28.51 -11.34
CA SER A 514 3.50 28.42 -11.88
C SER A 514 3.45 28.02 -13.33
N TYR A 515 2.36 27.38 -13.69
CA TYR A 515 2.05 26.86 -15.01
C TYR A 515 0.93 27.66 -15.71
N GLY A 516 0.56 27.29 -16.95
CA GLY A 516 -0.45 27.95 -17.77
C GLY A 516 0.13 29.00 -18.71
N PHE A 517 1.46 29.07 -18.89
CA PHE A 517 2.12 30.08 -19.72
C PHE A 517 2.37 29.66 -21.18
N SER A 518 1.67 28.64 -21.67
CA SER A 518 1.68 28.32 -23.09
C SER A 518 1.10 29.50 -23.92
N THR A 519 1.59 29.67 -25.15
CA THR A 519 1.15 30.75 -26.05
C THR A 519 -0.38 30.75 -26.22
N LYS A 520 -0.98 29.56 -26.31
CA LYS A 520 -2.43 29.40 -26.48
C LYS A 520 -3.21 29.84 -25.24
N VAL A 521 -2.81 29.40 -24.06
CA VAL A 521 -3.52 29.72 -22.81
C VAL A 521 -3.38 31.22 -22.47
N ARG A 522 -2.17 31.79 -22.68
CA ARG A 522 -1.96 33.24 -22.58
C ARG A 522 -2.87 34.02 -23.51
N ALA A 523 -3.02 33.56 -24.76
CA ALA A 523 -3.89 34.21 -25.72
C ALA A 523 -5.36 34.13 -25.30
N LEU A 524 -5.84 32.99 -24.81
CA LEU A 524 -7.20 32.82 -24.28
C LEU A 524 -7.51 33.78 -23.12
N TYR A 525 -6.61 33.90 -22.15
CA TYR A 525 -6.79 34.84 -21.05
C TYR A 525 -6.76 36.30 -21.53
N LYS A 526 -5.81 36.63 -22.39
CA LYS A 526 -5.69 37.99 -22.98
C LYS A 526 -6.89 38.41 -23.80
N GLU A 527 -7.49 37.49 -24.56
CA GLU A 527 -8.71 37.77 -25.31
C GLU A 527 -9.87 38.15 -24.38
N GLN A 528 -9.98 37.52 -23.22
CA GLN A 528 -11.05 37.75 -22.27
C GLN A 528 -10.81 38.99 -21.37
N THR A 529 -9.58 39.29 -21.03
CA THR A 529 -9.24 40.28 -20.00
C THR A 529 -8.46 41.51 -20.54
N GLY A 530 -7.91 41.40 -21.75
CA GLY A 530 -6.97 42.38 -22.29
C GLY A 530 -5.53 42.25 -21.72
N ILE A 531 -5.28 41.36 -20.75
CA ILE A 531 -4.01 41.26 -20.03
C ILE A 531 -3.27 39.99 -20.45
N ASP A 532 -1.99 40.13 -20.78
CA ASP A 532 -1.13 38.97 -20.97
C ASP A 532 -0.54 38.54 -19.61
N PRO A 533 -0.86 37.32 -19.08
CA PRO A 533 -0.49 36.92 -17.72
C PRO A 533 1.02 36.85 -17.50
N VAL A 534 1.85 36.80 -18.55
CA VAL A 534 3.30 36.84 -18.42
C VAL A 534 3.81 38.18 -17.83
N THR A 535 3.02 39.24 -17.94
CA THR A 535 3.35 40.58 -17.41
C THR A 535 2.99 40.75 -15.95
N LEU A 536 2.24 39.80 -15.38
CA LEU A 536 1.77 39.85 -13.99
C LEU A 536 2.84 39.44 -13.00
N ASN A 537 2.84 40.11 -11.83
CA ASN A 537 3.67 39.78 -10.71
C ASN A 537 2.90 40.00 -9.40
N PRO A 538 2.79 39.02 -8.50
CA PRO A 538 2.00 39.13 -7.28
C PRO A 538 2.49 40.27 -6.34
N ALA A 539 3.75 40.71 -6.45
CA ALA A 539 4.26 41.82 -5.67
C ALA A 539 3.80 43.20 -6.21
N THR A 540 3.54 43.30 -7.50
CA THR A 540 3.18 44.59 -8.14
C THR A 540 1.73 44.62 -8.65
N ASN A 541 1.17 43.49 -8.94
CA ASN A 541 -0.20 43.33 -9.48
C ASN A 541 -0.95 42.20 -8.73
N PRO A 542 -1.07 42.24 -7.39
CA PRO A 542 -1.58 41.12 -6.61
C PRO A 542 -3.01 40.71 -7.00
N GLU A 543 -3.91 41.67 -7.22
CA GLU A 543 -5.31 41.37 -7.62
C GLU A 543 -5.38 40.69 -8.99
N GLN A 544 -4.65 41.21 -9.99
CA GLN A 544 -4.63 40.61 -11.33
C GLN A 544 -3.94 39.25 -11.36
N TRP A 545 -2.96 39.03 -10.48
CA TRP A 545 -2.34 37.72 -10.31
C TRP A 545 -3.32 36.72 -9.70
N GLU A 546 -4.09 37.11 -8.70
CA GLU A 546 -5.15 36.31 -8.12
C GLU A 546 -6.26 36.01 -9.15
N ASP A 547 -6.66 36.97 -9.96
CA ASP A 547 -7.59 36.77 -11.07
C ASP A 547 -7.08 35.73 -12.06
N TRP A 548 -5.78 35.78 -12.42
CA TRP A 548 -5.14 34.81 -13.30
C TRP A 548 -5.12 33.40 -12.72
N THR A 549 -4.70 33.25 -11.48
CA THR A 549 -4.66 31.93 -10.82
C THR A 549 -6.05 31.36 -10.59
N THR A 550 -7.01 32.21 -10.26
CA THR A 550 -8.42 31.84 -10.17
C THR A 550 -8.99 31.41 -11.52
N TRP A 551 -8.64 32.10 -12.62
CA TRP A 551 -9.06 31.69 -13.95
C TRP A 551 -8.53 30.31 -14.35
N LEU A 552 -7.28 29.98 -14.02
CA LEU A 552 -6.73 28.63 -14.23
C LEU A 552 -7.53 27.58 -13.46
N ARG A 553 -7.80 27.83 -12.17
CA ARG A 553 -8.61 26.93 -11.33
C ARG A 553 -10.04 26.77 -11.87
N ILE A 554 -10.65 27.82 -12.38
CA ILE A 554 -11.95 27.72 -13.06
C ILE A 554 -11.85 26.77 -14.29
N LYS A 555 -10.75 26.78 -15.04
CA LYS A 555 -10.58 25.87 -16.18
C LYS A 555 -10.44 24.41 -15.74
N GLU A 556 -9.80 24.15 -14.61
CA GLU A 556 -9.75 22.84 -13.98
C GLU A 556 -11.15 22.38 -13.55
N ASN A 557 -11.89 23.22 -12.85
CA ASN A 557 -13.26 22.93 -12.36
C ASN A 557 -14.23 22.70 -13.54
N GLU A 558 -14.19 23.55 -14.58
CA GLU A 558 -14.98 23.36 -15.81
C GLU A 558 -14.70 22.02 -16.50
N PHE A 559 -13.47 21.53 -16.44
CA PHE A 559 -13.12 20.24 -17.00
C PHE A 559 -13.72 19.09 -16.18
N VAL A 560 -13.60 19.14 -14.85
CA VAL A 560 -14.18 18.11 -13.96
C VAL A 560 -15.70 18.06 -14.12
N ALA A 561 -16.37 19.21 -14.15
CA ALA A 561 -17.82 19.29 -14.39
C ALA A 561 -18.22 18.65 -15.75
N LYS A 562 -17.53 18.98 -16.84
CA LYS A 562 -17.77 18.37 -18.16
C LYS A 562 -17.55 16.86 -18.16
N LEU A 563 -16.53 16.40 -17.42
CA LEU A 563 -16.24 14.97 -17.30
C LEU A 563 -17.34 14.25 -16.52
N HIS A 564 -17.80 14.84 -15.41
CA HIS A 564 -18.91 14.33 -14.62
C HIS A 564 -20.19 14.22 -15.45
N ASP A 565 -20.59 15.32 -16.11
CA ASP A 565 -21.77 15.33 -16.96
C ASP A 565 -21.71 14.24 -18.04
N GLN A 566 -20.57 14.16 -18.76
CA GLN A 566 -20.36 13.12 -19.76
C GLN A 566 -20.47 11.70 -19.17
N ALA A 567 -19.91 11.48 -17.99
CA ALA A 567 -19.92 10.18 -17.33
C ALA A 567 -21.34 9.80 -16.89
N LYS A 568 -22.09 10.75 -16.32
CA LYS A 568 -23.48 10.54 -15.86
C LYS A 568 -24.47 10.41 -17.02
N ASP A 569 -24.27 11.10 -18.12
CA ASP A 569 -25.06 10.93 -19.35
C ASP A 569 -24.98 9.50 -19.92
N ILE A 570 -23.83 8.84 -19.75
CA ILE A 570 -23.64 7.46 -20.19
C ILE A 570 -24.22 6.48 -19.18
N ASN A 571 -23.94 6.68 -17.88
CA ASN A 571 -24.39 5.83 -16.80
C ASN A 571 -24.46 6.60 -15.47
N GLN A 572 -25.68 6.86 -14.98
CA GLN A 572 -25.90 7.58 -13.72
C GLN A 572 -25.23 6.92 -12.50
N LYS A 573 -25.03 5.61 -12.52
CA LYS A 573 -24.36 4.86 -11.45
C LYS A 573 -22.84 4.81 -11.59
N PHE A 574 -22.28 5.41 -12.63
CA PHE A 574 -20.82 5.44 -12.81
C PHE A 574 -20.20 6.36 -11.76
N MET A 575 -19.34 5.80 -10.90
CA MET A 575 -18.80 6.50 -9.77
C MET A 575 -17.59 7.35 -10.17
N MET A 576 -17.61 8.64 -9.88
CA MET A 576 -16.43 9.51 -9.98
C MET A 576 -15.88 9.82 -8.60
N THR A 577 -14.63 9.43 -8.35
CA THR A 577 -13.93 9.75 -7.11
C THR A 577 -12.72 10.62 -7.37
N ALA A 578 -12.42 11.53 -6.46
CA ALA A 578 -11.21 12.33 -6.50
C ALA A 578 -10.24 11.93 -5.39
N THR A 579 -8.95 12.01 -5.69
CA THR A 579 -7.87 11.67 -4.77
C THR A 579 -7.01 12.91 -4.48
N PRO A 580 -7.49 13.86 -3.65
CA PRO A 580 -6.76 15.08 -3.35
C PRO A 580 -5.56 14.81 -2.43
N GLU A 581 -4.44 15.48 -2.71
CA GLU A 581 -3.36 15.62 -1.74
C GLU A 581 -3.81 16.49 -0.55
N PRO A 582 -3.37 16.21 0.69
CA PRO A 582 -3.64 17.07 1.81
C PRO A 582 -2.88 18.40 1.67
N GLY A 583 -3.63 19.50 1.60
CA GLY A 583 -3.07 20.85 1.53
C GLY A 583 -3.99 21.85 0.82
N PRO A 584 -3.91 23.13 1.15
CA PRO A 584 -4.84 24.14 0.62
C PRO A 584 -4.56 24.57 -0.83
N GLU A 585 -3.46 24.13 -1.44
CA GLU A 585 -2.96 24.81 -2.65
C GLU A 585 -3.16 24.03 -3.96
N ALA A 586 -3.32 22.71 -3.91
CA ALA A 586 -3.32 21.91 -5.14
C ALA A 586 -4.70 21.78 -5.79
N VAL A 587 -5.74 21.50 -4.99
CA VAL A 587 -7.13 21.36 -5.45
C VAL A 587 -8.05 21.83 -4.34
N LEU A 588 -8.97 22.73 -4.65
CA LEU A 588 -10.06 23.05 -3.75
C LEU A 588 -11.21 22.05 -3.98
N ILE A 589 -11.15 20.93 -3.27
CA ILE A 589 -12.13 19.84 -3.44
C ILE A 589 -13.57 20.31 -3.26
N SER A 590 -13.80 21.36 -2.47
CA SER A 590 -15.10 21.99 -2.32
C SER A 590 -15.66 22.59 -3.61
N ASP A 591 -14.80 22.91 -4.58
CA ASP A 591 -15.23 23.42 -5.88
C ASP A 591 -15.85 22.31 -6.75
N TRP A 592 -15.53 21.03 -6.46
CA TRP A 592 -16.02 19.84 -7.15
C TRP A 592 -17.16 19.12 -6.41
N LYS A 593 -17.72 19.74 -5.39
CA LYS A 593 -18.72 19.11 -4.49
C LYS A 593 -19.95 18.55 -5.19
N ASP A 594 -20.31 19.13 -6.35
CA ASP A 594 -21.45 18.71 -7.18
C ASP A 594 -21.03 17.85 -8.38
N ASP A 595 -19.72 17.69 -8.61
CA ASP A 595 -19.15 17.06 -9.80
C ASP A 595 -18.38 15.75 -9.48
N ILE A 596 -18.36 15.32 -8.21
CA ILE A 596 -17.78 14.04 -7.80
C ILE A 596 -18.70 13.31 -6.81
N ASP A 597 -18.71 12.00 -6.88
CA ASP A 597 -19.50 11.11 -6.02
C ASP A 597 -18.81 10.79 -4.70
N GLY A 598 -17.50 10.83 -4.67
CA GLY A 598 -16.73 10.47 -3.49
C GLY A 598 -15.31 11.02 -3.48
N VAL A 599 -14.72 11.00 -2.29
CA VAL A 599 -13.38 11.51 -2.04
C VAL A 599 -12.53 10.43 -1.39
N ILE A 600 -11.28 10.30 -1.85
CA ILE A 600 -10.27 9.41 -1.29
C ILE A 600 -9.08 10.30 -0.89
N PRO A 601 -9.14 11.04 0.23
CA PRO A 601 -8.03 11.90 0.64
C PRO A 601 -6.79 11.06 0.92
N GLN A 602 -5.63 11.52 0.46
CA GLN A 602 -4.34 10.88 0.67
C GLN A 602 -3.86 11.09 2.11
N ALA A 603 -4.41 10.29 3.03
CA ALA A 603 -4.08 10.34 4.45
C ALA A 603 -2.80 9.54 4.74
N TYR A 604 -1.69 9.94 4.12
CA TYR A 604 -0.40 9.26 4.18
C TYR A 604 0.38 9.51 5.49
N GLY A 605 -0.34 9.53 6.59
CA GLY A 605 0.21 9.58 7.94
C GLY A 605 0.63 8.18 8.44
N HIS A 606 1.32 8.16 9.61
CA HIS A 606 1.86 6.94 10.21
C HIS A 606 1.16 6.50 11.49
N ASP A 607 0.17 7.24 11.92
CA ASP A 607 -0.54 6.99 13.16
C ASP A 607 -2.01 7.40 13.02
N PHE A 608 -2.82 6.87 13.93
CA PHE A 608 -4.26 7.14 13.96
C PHE A 608 -4.59 8.65 13.88
N ASN A 609 -3.86 9.49 14.63
CA ASN A 609 -4.20 10.91 14.72
C ASN A 609 -3.89 11.66 13.41
N SER A 610 -2.78 11.33 12.75
CA SER A 610 -2.40 11.95 11.47
C SER A 610 -3.36 11.53 10.35
N ILE A 611 -3.69 10.25 10.26
CA ILE A 611 -4.67 9.73 9.31
C ILE A 611 -6.03 10.40 9.54
N GLN A 612 -6.53 10.36 10.78
CA GLN A 612 -7.85 10.91 11.11
C GLN A 612 -7.94 12.42 10.91
N ARG A 613 -6.86 13.18 11.13
CA ARG A 613 -6.85 14.62 10.86
C ARG A 613 -7.12 14.89 9.38
N THR A 614 -6.41 14.24 8.48
CA THR A 614 -6.61 14.39 7.03
C THR A 614 -8.04 14.04 6.61
N VAL A 615 -8.58 12.93 7.13
CA VAL A 615 -9.97 12.51 6.85
C VAL A 615 -10.97 13.55 7.34
N GLN A 616 -10.85 14.01 8.59
CA GLN A 616 -11.79 14.97 9.19
C GLN A 616 -11.72 16.34 8.52
N ASP A 617 -10.54 16.80 8.12
CA ASP A 617 -10.39 18.06 7.41
C ASP A 617 -11.00 18.00 6.01
N SER A 618 -10.84 16.89 5.29
CA SER A 618 -11.50 16.68 4.00
C SER A 618 -13.02 16.62 4.11
N LYS A 619 -13.55 15.96 5.15
CA LYS A 619 -15.01 15.85 5.37
C LYS A 619 -15.69 17.19 5.58
N LYS A 620 -15.01 18.19 6.15
CA LYS A 620 -15.57 19.54 6.38
C LYS A 620 -15.82 20.29 5.07
N LEU A 621 -15.18 19.89 3.98
CA LEU A 621 -15.23 20.58 2.69
C LEU A 621 -16.34 20.06 1.77
N MET A 622 -16.98 18.93 2.09
CA MET A 622 -17.92 18.25 1.21
C MET A 622 -19.32 18.16 1.84
N PRO A 623 -20.37 18.10 1.02
CA PRO A 623 -21.74 17.96 1.51
C PRO A 623 -21.99 16.59 2.14
N ALA A 624 -23.08 16.50 2.91
CA ALA A 624 -23.62 15.22 3.37
C ALA A 624 -24.00 14.33 2.18
N GLY A 625 -23.81 13.03 2.31
CA GLY A 625 -24.06 12.08 1.23
C GLY A 625 -22.90 11.92 0.24
N THR A 626 -21.76 12.61 0.45
CA THR A 626 -20.53 12.31 -0.27
C THR A 626 -19.93 11.00 0.27
N MET A 627 -19.49 10.11 -0.62
CA MET A 627 -18.82 8.88 -0.21
C MET A 627 -17.37 9.19 0.20
N TYR A 628 -16.94 8.69 1.36
CA TYR A 628 -15.56 8.85 1.83
C TYR A 628 -14.87 7.53 2.00
N TYR A 629 -13.67 7.43 1.41
CA TYR A 629 -12.73 6.36 1.64
C TYR A 629 -11.40 6.96 2.08
N THR A 630 -10.57 6.23 2.80
CA THR A 630 -9.27 6.74 3.24
C THR A 630 -8.17 6.17 2.38
N GLY A 631 -7.42 7.04 1.70
CA GLY A 631 -6.18 6.67 1.00
C GLY A 631 -5.03 6.53 1.99
N ILE A 632 -4.37 5.39 2.06
CA ILE A 632 -3.23 5.15 2.95
C ILE A 632 -2.00 4.66 2.20
N TYR A 633 -0.82 4.90 2.78
CA TYR A 633 0.50 4.69 2.20
C TYR A 633 1.31 3.62 2.94
N SER A 634 0.62 2.74 3.67
CA SER A 634 1.21 1.78 4.62
C SER A 634 2.34 0.94 4.05
N PHE A 635 2.19 0.46 2.82
CA PHE A 635 3.21 -0.39 2.20
C PHE A 635 4.52 0.34 1.91
N TYR A 636 4.49 1.66 1.70
CA TYR A 636 5.67 2.49 1.49
C TYR A 636 6.43 2.81 2.78
N HIS A 637 5.77 2.70 3.93
CA HIS A 637 6.39 2.98 5.20
C HIS A 637 7.21 1.82 5.76
N HIS A 638 7.34 0.73 4.98
CA HIS A 638 8.07 -0.48 5.39
C HIS A 638 7.61 -1.02 6.73
N LEU A 639 6.32 -0.88 7.01
CA LEU A 639 5.71 -1.43 8.20
C LEU A 639 5.72 -2.96 8.13
N ASP A 640 5.80 -3.60 9.29
CA ASP A 640 5.53 -5.02 9.38
C ASP A 640 4.05 -5.33 9.12
N GLU A 641 3.69 -6.60 9.10
CA GLU A 641 2.32 -7.04 8.81
C GLU A 641 1.31 -6.45 9.81
N MET A 642 1.71 -6.29 11.07
CA MET A 642 0.84 -5.73 12.10
C MET A 642 0.67 -4.24 11.93
N GLY A 643 1.73 -3.50 11.61
CA GLY A 643 1.67 -2.07 11.32
C GLY A 643 0.73 -1.76 10.15
N ASN A 644 0.78 -2.57 9.07
CA ASN A 644 -0.15 -2.42 7.95
C ASN A 644 -1.61 -2.67 8.35
N VAL A 645 -1.87 -3.67 9.20
CA VAL A 645 -3.21 -3.95 9.73
C VAL A 645 -3.70 -2.82 10.62
N ASP A 646 -2.86 -2.28 11.49
CA ASP A 646 -3.20 -1.15 12.39
C ASP A 646 -3.51 0.13 11.60
N ASP A 647 -2.80 0.40 10.51
CA ASP A 647 -3.10 1.51 9.61
C ASP A 647 -4.46 1.34 8.94
N VAL A 648 -4.79 0.14 8.45
CA VAL A 648 -6.12 -0.16 7.89
C VAL A 648 -7.22 0.04 8.94
N LEU A 649 -7.02 -0.44 10.18
CA LEU A 649 -7.98 -0.24 11.27
C LEU A 649 -8.15 1.25 11.61
N SER A 650 -7.08 2.03 11.55
CA SER A 650 -7.11 3.47 11.77
C SER A 650 -7.83 4.20 10.64
N ALA A 651 -7.57 3.79 9.40
CA ALA A 651 -8.08 4.42 8.20
C ALA A 651 -9.59 4.25 8.01
N LYS A 652 -10.12 3.09 8.37
CA LYS A 652 -11.56 2.81 8.21
C LYS A 652 -12.46 3.50 9.22
N HIS A 653 -11.92 4.09 10.28
CA HIS A 653 -12.73 4.76 11.31
C HIS A 653 -13.42 6.00 10.74
N GLY A 654 -14.75 5.97 10.74
CA GLY A 654 -15.59 7.05 10.24
C GLY A 654 -15.59 7.24 8.71
N THR A 655 -15.15 6.25 7.94
CA THR A 655 -15.21 6.22 6.47
C THR A 655 -15.81 4.92 5.96
N SER A 656 -16.26 4.90 4.72
CA SER A 656 -16.88 3.73 4.09
C SER A 656 -15.85 2.70 3.59
N GLY A 657 -14.57 2.86 3.94
CA GLY A 657 -13.52 1.92 3.60
C GLY A 657 -12.16 2.55 3.32
N VAL A 658 -11.26 1.72 2.81
CA VAL A 658 -9.85 2.05 2.65
C VAL A 658 -9.43 1.82 1.20
N ASN A 659 -8.55 2.69 0.69
CA ASN A 659 -7.84 2.49 -0.55
C ASN A 659 -6.32 2.54 -0.26
N MET A 660 -5.61 1.45 -0.50
CA MET A 660 -4.19 1.32 -0.15
C MET A 660 -3.30 1.64 -1.35
N PHE A 661 -2.24 2.38 -1.15
CA PHE A 661 -1.22 2.66 -2.15
C PHE A 661 0.09 1.95 -1.76
N ALA A 662 0.68 1.11 -2.60
CA ALA A 662 0.11 0.47 -3.78
C ALA A 662 0.46 -1.02 -3.74
N PHE A 663 -0.27 -1.87 -4.48
CA PHE A 663 -0.11 -3.33 -4.38
C PHE A 663 1.31 -3.81 -4.73
N GLY A 664 1.97 -3.15 -5.67
CA GLY A 664 3.35 -3.47 -6.03
C GLY A 664 4.38 -3.31 -4.89
N GLN A 665 4.06 -2.55 -3.83
CA GLN A 665 4.89 -2.37 -2.64
C GLN A 665 4.50 -3.31 -1.49
N ALA A 666 3.38 -4.03 -1.62
CA ALA A 666 2.89 -4.91 -0.56
C ALA A 666 3.73 -6.20 -0.47
N SER A 667 4.11 -6.59 0.73
CA SER A 667 4.64 -7.94 0.98
C SER A 667 3.50 -8.94 1.06
N ALA A 668 3.75 -10.21 0.67
CA ALA A 668 2.77 -11.26 0.78
C ALA A 668 2.25 -11.43 2.23
N PRO A 669 3.11 -11.48 3.26
CA PRO A 669 2.66 -11.57 4.65
C PRO A 669 1.73 -10.42 5.06
N SER A 670 2.04 -9.17 4.65
CA SER A 670 1.21 -8.00 5.00
C SER A 670 -0.20 -8.10 4.44
N VAL A 671 -0.36 -8.58 3.22
CA VAL A 671 -1.66 -8.71 2.57
C VAL A 671 -2.43 -9.93 3.08
N ASP A 672 -1.75 -11.05 3.33
CA ASP A 672 -2.33 -12.23 3.99
C ASP A 672 -2.86 -11.90 5.39
N ALA A 673 -2.16 -11.01 6.11
CA ALA A 673 -2.60 -10.52 7.41
C ALA A 673 -3.95 -9.79 7.34
N LEU A 674 -4.19 -8.99 6.29
CA LEU A 674 -5.48 -8.35 6.04
C LEU A 674 -6.59 -9.39 5.82
N GLY A 675 -6.35 -10.40 4.97
CA GLY A 675 -7.28 -11.48 4.68
C GLY A 675 -7.57 -12.41 5.87
N LYS A 676 -6.64 -12.56 6.81
CA LYS A 676 -6.86 -13.30 8.07
C LYS A 676 -7.53 -12.45 9.14
N GLY A 677 -7.28 -11.15 9.13
CA GLY A 677 -7.68 -10.19 10.13
C GLY A 677 -8.94 -9.40 9.78
N PRO A 678 -8.80 -8.08 9.54
CA PRO A 678 -9.94 -7.20 9.35
C PRO A 678 -10.77 -7.50 8.09
N TRP A 679 -10.22 -8.24 7.13
CA TRP A 679 -10.87 -8.55 5.85
C TRP A 679 -11.19 -10.04 5.65
N ARG A 680 -11.20 -10.84 6.71
CA ARG A 680 -11.43 -12.30 6.61
C ARG A 680 -12.83 -12.69 6.11
N GLU A 681 -13.85 -11.86 6.35
CA GLU A 681 -15.20 -12.07 5.83
C GLU A 681 -15.38 -11.20 4.59
N LYS A 682 -16.09 -11.70 3.56
CA LYS A 682 -16.39 -10.90 2.36
C LYS A 682 -17.22 -9.67 2.73
N ALA A 683 -16.90 -8.53 2.12
CA ALA A 683 -17.63 -7.28 2.32
C ALA A 683 -18.15 -6.71 1.00
N LEU A 684 -19.32 -6.09 1.05
CA LEU A 684 -19.87 -5.33 -0.06
C LEU A 684 -19.25 -3.92 -0.10
N ASN A 685 -19.01 -3.40 -1.30
CA ASN A 685 -18.59 -2.01 -1.46
C ASN A 685 -19.81 -1.08 -1.41
N PRO A 686 -19.92 -0.19 -0.39
CA PRO A 686 -21.09 0.68 -0.23
C PRO A 686 -21.26 1.70 -1.37
N GLY A 687 -20.18 2.12 -2.01
CA GLY A 687 -20.25 3.04 -3.16
C GLY A 687 -20.88 2.43 -4.40
N GLU A 688 -20.76 1.11 -4.55
CA GLU A 688 -21.31 0.39 -5.69
C GLU A 688 -22.74 -0.13 -5.44
N GLU A 689 -22.98 -0.61 -4.22
CA GLU A 689 -24.27 -1.25 -3.82
C GLU A 689 -24.77 -0.65 -2.48
N PRO A 690 -25.03 0.67 -2.40
CA PRO A 690 -25.29 1.35 -1.13
C PRO A 690 -26.49 0.81 -0.37
N ILE A 691 -27.58 0.50 -1.07
CA ILE A 691 -28.80 -0.05 -0.45
C ILE A 691 -28.56 -1.48 0.06
N LEU A 692 -27.91 -2.32 -0.72
CA LEU A 692 -27.59 -3.69 -0.33
C LEU A 692 -26.58 -3.73 0.82
N ALA A 693 -25.58 -2.84 0.80
CA ALA A 693 -24.61 -2.67 1.89
C ALA A 693 -25.32 -2.27 3.20
N THR A 694 -26.24 -1.30 3.15
CA THR A 694 -27.08 -0.89 4.29
C THR A 694 -27.86 -2.09 4.84
N GLN A 695 -28.55 -2.84 3.99
CA GLN A 695 -29.33 -4.02 4.40
C GLN A 695 -28.46 -5.10 5.04
N THR A 696 -27.26 -5.28 4.51
CA THR A 696 -26.27 -6.23 5.03
C THR A 696 -25.80 -5.84 6.43
N VAL A 697 -25.46 -4.56 6.67
CA VAL A 697 -25.10 -4.07 8.00
C VAL A 697 -26.24 -4.22 9.00
N LEU A 698 -27.48 -3.88 8.62
CA LEU A 698 -28.65 -4.07 9.51
C LEU A 698 -28.84 -5.56 9.89
N THR A 699 -28.67 -6.47 8.94
CA THR A 699 -28.74 -7.91 9.17
C THR A 699 -27.63 -8.39 10.09
N GLU A 700 -26.43 -7.85 9.91
CA GLU A 700 -25.27 -8.17 10.73
C GLU A 700 -25.44 -7.69 12.18
N ILE A 701 -25.94 -6.46 12.38
CA ILE A 701 -26.29 -5.96 13.73
C ILE A 701 -27.34 -6.86 14.38
N GLU A 702 -28.35 -7.32 13.65
CA GLU A 702 -29.36 -8.27 14.16
C GLU A 702 -28.74 -9.60 14.62
N ARG A 703 -27.77 -10.12 13.88
CA ARG A 703 -27.03 -11.33 14.23
C ARG A 703 -26.19 -11.11 15.49
N GLN A 704 -25.40 -10.03 15.53
CA GLN A 704 -24.55 -9.68 16.68
C GLN A 704 -25.36 -9.47 17.96
N ILE A 705 -26.55 -8.88 17.88
CA ILE A 705 -27.44 -8.75 19.02
C ILE A 705 -27.78 -10.14 19.63
N SER A 706 -28.04 -11.13 18.79
CA SER A 706 -28.42 -12.48 19.27
C SER A 706 -27.22 -13.26 19.76
N ASP A 707 -26.16 -13.31 18.92
CA ASP A 707 -25.09 -14.29 19.06
C ASP A 707 -23.97 -13.79 19.98
N ILE A 708 -23.92 -12.46 20.22
CA ILE A 708 -22.85 -11.84 21.00
C ILE A 708 -23.42 -11.02 22.16
N TYR A 709 -24.18 -9.95 21.86
CA TYR A 709 -24.50 -8.96 22.88
C TYR A 709 -25.45 -9.49 23.96
N VAL A 710 -26.47 -10.27 23.59
CA VAL A 710 -27.39 -10.91 24.56
C VAL A 710 -26.70 -12.08 25.26
N GLU A 711 -25.99 -12.94 24.52
CA GLU A 711 -25.32 -14.13 25.09
C GLU A 711 -24.21 -13.75 26.08
N GLN A 712 -23.48 -12.67 25.83
CA GLN A 712 -22.42 -12.20 26.72
C GLN A 712 -22.90 -11.17 27.76
N GLY A 713 -24.22 -10.90 27.84
CA GLY A 713 -24.80 -10.00 28.83
C GLY A 713 -24.51 -8.51 28.61
N ALA A 714 -24.14 -8.11 27.38
CA ALA A 714 -23.98 -6.70 27.00
C ALA A 714 -25.32 -6.00 26.76
N LEU A 715 -26.37 -6.75 26.40
CA LEU A 715 -27.73 -6.28 26.12
C LEU A 715 -28.75 -7.17 26.81
N ASP A 716 -29.74 -6.56 27.46
CA ASP A 716 -30.90 -7.30 28.05
C ASP A 716 -31.67 -8.07 26.99
N LYS A 717 -31.99 -9.32 27.23
CA LYS A 717 -32.63 -10.23 26.26
C LYS A 717 -33.96 -9.71 25.72
N LYS A 718 -34.76 -9.08 26.57
CA LYS A 718 -36.09 -8.53 26.19
C LYS A 718 -35.87 -7.32 25.26
N GLU A 719 -34.96 -6.45 25.63
CA GLU A 719 -34.63 -5.24 24.87
C GLU A 719 -33.93 -5.58 23.54
N GLY A 720 -33.09 -6.61 23.52
CA GLY A 720 -32.46 -7.13 22.30
C GLY A 720 -33.51 -7.63 21.29
N LYS A 721 -34.56 -8.32 21.76
CA LYS A 721 -35.68 -8.73 20.89
C LYS A 721 -36.40 -7.52 20.29
N ALA A 722 -36.64 -6.48 21.10
CA ALA A 722 -37.29 -5.26 20.64
C ALA A 722 -36.45 -4.48 19.62
N LEU A 723 -35.17 -4.33 19.89
CA LEU A 723 -34.24 -3.65 18.97
C LEU A 723 -34.13 -4.38 17.62
N LYS A 724 -34.02 -5.71 17.62
CA LYS A 724 -34.05 -6.53 16.39
C LYS A 724 -35.33 -6.33 15.58
N GLN A 725 -36.48 -6.18 16.22
CA GLN A 725 -37.74 -5.90 15.51
C GLN A 725 -37.74 -4.53 14.85
N SER A 726 -37.13 -3.52 15.47
CA SER A 726 -36.97 -2.19 14.89
C SER A 726 -36.03 -2.24 13.66
N LEU A 727 -34.88 -2.91 13.77
CA LEU A 727 -33.94 -3.10 12.66
C LEU A 727 -34.58 -3.85 11.47
N LYS A 728 -35.34 -4.93 11.71
CA LYS A 728 -36.09 -5.66 10.67
C LYS A 728 -37.12 -4.78 9.95
N ARG A 729 -37.78 -3.89 10.67
CA ARG A 729 -38.74 -2.94 10.05
C ARG A 729 -38.03 -1.97 9.15
N LEU A 730 -36.91 -1.37 9.63
CA LEU A 730 -36.08 -0.48 8.86
C LEU A 730 -35.56 -1.19 7.59
N ASN A 731 -34.98 -2.39 7.72
CA ASN A 731 -34.45 -3.18 6.61
C ASN A 731 -35.47 -3.43 5.49
N LYS A 732 -36.72 -3.73 5.88
CA LYS A 732 -37.84 -3.90 4.92
C LYS A 732 -38.29 -2.60 4.29
N ALA A 733 -38.22 -1.51 5.02
CA ALA A 733 -38.70 -0.20 4.57
C ALA A 733 -37.71 0.45 3.56
N ILE A 734 -36.43 0.30 3.74
CA ILE A 734 -35.37 0.83 2.83
C ILE A 734 -35.60 0.38 1.40
N HIS A 735 -36.00 -0.87 1.18
CA HIS A 735 -36.25 -1.40 -0.16
C HIS A 735 -37.48 -0.77 -0.84
N LYS A 736 -38.42 -0.23 -0.06
CA LYS A 736 -39.69 0.29 -0.58
C LYS A 736 -39.72 1.81 -0.74
N ASN A 737 -39.07 2.54 0.17
CA ASN A 737 -39.14 4.00 0.28
C ASN A 737 -37.87 4.57 0.90
N PRO A 738 -36.72 4.54 0.20
CA PRO A 738 -35.48 5.03 0.77
C PRO A 738 -35.54 6.52 1.16
N GLU A 739 -36.36 7.33 0.49
CA GLU A 739 -36.48 8.78 0.71
C GLU A 739 -36.99 9.20 2.11
N HIS A 740 -37.58 8.29 2.87
CA HIS A 740 -38.21 8.61 4.16
C HIS A 740 -37.54 7.92 5.36
N MET A 741 -36.32 7.37 5.16
CA MET A 741 -35.67 6.53 6.18
C MET A 741 -35.02 7.28 7.32
N ASP A 742 -34.76 8.58 7.19
CA ASP A 742 -34.13 9.40 8.24
C ASP A 742 -34.84 9.31 9.59
N LYS A 743 -36.17 9.37 9.59
CA LYS A 743 -36.95 9.26 10.81
C LYS A 743 -36.82 7.89 11.46
N GLU A 744 -36.75 6.83 10.66
CA GLU A 744 -36.63 5.46 11.14
C GLU A 744 -35.24 5.21 11.74
N PHE A 745 -34.16 5.63 11.07
CA PHE A 745 -32.80 5.58 11.62
C PHE A 745 -32.70 6.35 12.94
N ASN A 746 -33.13 7.60 12.97
CA ASN A 746 -33.11 8.42 14.16
C ASN A 746 -33.97 7.85 15.31
N SER A 747 -35.08 7.17 15.00
CA SER A 747 -35.90 6.48 16.00
C SER A 747 -35.15 5.32 16.67
N ILE A 748 -34.38 4.55 15.88
CA ILE A 748 -33.58 3.43 16.41
C ILE A 748 -32.40 3.97 17.22
N ILE A 749 -31.73 5.01 16.76
CA ILE A 749 -30.65 5.67 17.50
C ILE A 749 -31.14 6.14 18.87
N LYS A 750 -32.28 6.82 18.93
CA LYS A 750 -32.93 7.21 20.20
C LYS A 750 -33.30 6.02 21.09
N GLN A 751 -33.71 4.90 20.49
CA GLN A 751 -33.96 3.67 21.24
C GLN A 751 -32.68 3.14 21.90
N ILE A 752 -31.56 3.19 21.19
CA ILE A 752 -30.24 2.78 21.68
C ILE A 752 -29.79 3.68 22.83
N ASP A 753 -29.90 5.01 22.66
CA ASP A 753 -29.57 5.98 23.72
C ASP A 753 -30.39 5.70 25.02
N ASN A 754 -31.69 5.50 24.90
CA ASN A 754 -32.53 5.14 26.04
C ASN A 754 -32.13 3.81 26.72
N LEU A 755 -31.63 2.83 25.95
CA LEU A 755 -31.14 1.58 26.51
C LEU A 755 -29.83 1.75 27.26
N MET A 756 -28.89 2.59 26.77
CA MET A 756 -27.66 2.94 27.45
C MET A 756 -27.94 3.70 28.74
N ASP A 757 -28.80 4.74 28.71
CA ASP A 757 -29.20 5.53 29.86
C ASP A 757 -29.82 4.70 30.99
N LYS A 758 -30.54 3.66 30.61
CA LYS A 758 -31.18 2.71 31.57
C LYS A 758 -30.25 1.55 31.98
N ASN A 759 -28.99 1.57 31.60
CA ASN A 759 -28.03 0.49 31.80
C ASN A 759 -28.52 -0.90 31.30
N LYS A 760 -29.35 -0.92 30.26
CA LYS A 760 -29.85 -2.14 29.57
C LYS A 760 -28.97 -2.57 28.40
N LEU A 761 -28.10 -1.67 27.95
CA LEU A 761 -27.11 -1.87 26.90
C LEU A 761 -25.79 -1.28 27.37
N LYS A 762 -24.69 -2.02 27.20
CA LYS A 762 -23.36 -1.51 27.49
C LYS A 762 -23.02 -0.34 26.55
N GLN A 763 -22.46 0.74 27.11
CA GLN A 763 -22.11 1.96 26.38
C GLN A 763 -21.30 1.68 25.11
N ILE A 764 -20.22 0.89 25.22
CA ILE A 764 -19.34 0.58 24.10
C ILE A 764 -20.03 -0.18 22.95
N VAL A 765 -21.07 -0.96 23.26
CA VAL A 765 -21.86 -1.68 22.25
C VAL A 765 -22.87 -0.73 21.61
N GLY A 766 -23.53 0.11 22.44
CA GLY A 766 -24.49 1.10 21.95
C GLY A 766 -23.85 2.10 20.98
N GLU A 767 -22.69 2.65 21.33
CA GLU A 767 -21.98 3.59 20.47
C GLU A 767 -21.57 2.94 19.13
N ARG A 768 -21.08 1.70 19.17
CA ARG A 768 -20.74 0.95 17.93
C ARG A 768 -21.96 0.76 17.02
N ILE A 769 -23.09 0.34 17.56
CA ILE A 769 -24.31 0.17 16.76
C ILE A 769 -24.77 1.50 16.17
N LYS A 770 -24.65 2.61 16.92
CA LYS A 770 -24.96 3.95 16.42
C LYS A 770 -24.06 4.36 15.26
N GLU A 771 -22.77 4.19 15.39
CA GLU A 771 -21.80 4.46 14.32
C GLU A 771 -22.15 3.69 13.04
N GLN A 772 -22.43 2.37 13.16
CA GLN A 772 -22.84 1.55 12.02
C GLN A 772 -24.18 2.02 11.39
N LEU A 773 -25.11 2.49 12.18
CA LEU A 773 -26.40 3.01 11.69
C LEU A 773 -26.24 4.37 11.01
N GLU A 774 -25.41 5.26 11.53
CA GLU A 774 -25.13 6.56 10.93
C GLU A 774 -24.38 6.41 9.59
N GLU A 775 -23.43 5.49 9.53
CA GLU A 775 -22.74 5.15 8.29
C GLU A 775 -23.72 4.57 7.24
N ALA A 776 -24.52 3.59 7.63
CA ALA A 776 -25.54 2.99 6.78
C ALA A 776 -26.59 4.02 6.29
N LYS A 777 -26.97 4.99 7.14
CA LYS A 777 -27.81 6.11 6.77
C LYS A 777 -27.16 6.99 5.69
N GLY A 778 -25.87 7.31 5.84
CA GLY A 778 -25.09 8.06 4.84
C GLY A 778 -25.05 7.38 3.47
N TRP A 779 -25.01 6.03 3.43
CA TRP A 779 -25.08 5.30 2.16
C TRP A 779 -26.45 5.39 1.49
N VAL A 780 -27.54 5.42 2.25
CA VAL A 780 -28.88 5.67 1.70
C VAL A 780 -28.96 7.08 1.11
N GLU A 781 -28.46 8.10 1.83
CA GLU A 781 -28.41 9.49 1.34
C GLU A 781 -27.56 9.59 0.06
N TYR A 782 -26.40 8.94 0.03
CA TYR A 782 -25.58 8.85 -1.18
C TYR A 782 -26.33 8.23 -2.37
N SER A 783 -27.04 7.11 -2.14
CA SER A 783 -27.82 6.46 -3.20
C SER A 783 -28.92 7.36 -3.77
N LEU A 784 -29.55 8.16 -2.93
CA LEU A 784 -30.60 9.10 -3.37
C LEU A 784 -30.04 10.26 -4.19
N ASN A 785 -28.87 10.77 -3.79
CA ASN A 785 -28.25 11.93 -4.43
C ASN A 785 -27.57 11.61 -5.76
N HIS A 786 -26.94 10.41 -5.87
CA HIS A 786 -26.01 10.10 -6.96
C HIS A 786 -26.42 8.91 -7.84
N GLN A 787 -27.37 8.07 -7.40
CA GLN A 787 -27.77 6.85 -8.12
C GLN A 787 -29.24 6.78 -8.50
N SER A 788 -30.05 7.73 -8.08
CA SER A 788 -31.44 7.81 -8.49
C SER A 788 -31.54 8.55 -9.85
N PRO A 789 -32.41 8.08 -10.76
CA PRO A 789 -32.67 8.85 -11.99
C PRO A 789 -33.18 10.24 -11.59
N SER A 790 -32.55 11.28 -12.13
CA SER A 790 -33.10 12.63 -12.04
C SER A 790 -34.52 12.61 -12.60
N ASN A 791 -35.52 12.88 -11.77
CA ASN A 791 -36.92 12.98 -12.16
C ASN A 791 -37.15 14.10 -13.18
#